data_b4f0acb17d1e12d0c87e8f5d7fdb81bb
#
_entry.id   b4f0acb17d1e12d0c87e8f5d7fdb81bb
#
_cell.length_a   1.000
_cell.length_b   1.000
_cell.length_c   1.000
_cell.angle_alpha   90.00
_cell.angle_beta   90.00
_cell.angle_gamma   90.00
#
_symmetry.space_group_name_H-M   'P 1'
#
loop_
_entity.id
_entity.type
_entity.pdbx_description
1 polymer ?
#
loop_
_entity_poly.entity_id
_entity_poly.type
_entity_poly.pdbx_seq_one_letter_code
_entity_poly.pdbx_strand_id
1 'polypeptide(L)'
;MSNKPTPYQPANELESGALHYHQFPTPGKLAIAATKPLGNQRDLALAYSPGVAAPCLAIAADPTEAAKYTSRGNLVAVISNGTAVLGLGNIGPLASKPVMEGKAVLFKKFAGIDVFDIEVSENRIEAFCNVVAALEPTFGGINLEDIKAPECFEIERCLRERMNIPVFHDDQHGTAIIVSAAVLNALEHAGKDIASVKIVASGAGAAALACLNLLVSLGASQENIWISDLEGVVYKGREALMDQYKEPFAKETDKRTLAEIIEGADVFVGLSAGGVLKPEMVTRMAPKPLIMALANPTPEIMPQLAREARADAMICTGRSDFPNQVNNVLCFPYIFRGALDAGATTINEEMKMAAVRAIAQLAHEEPSDVAARAYGTSAPIFGPDYLIPSPFDQRLILRIAPAVAKAAMESGVATRPITDFDAYLDQLNRFVFRSGLIMKPVIEKAKSSIQRVIYADGEDERVLRAAQIAIEERLCDPILIGRPEVVEARLERHGLRVRPGRDFQLVNPQKDDRFRDYVDLMLEKTGRRGITPEAARTIVRSSNTVIGALAVERGDADAMLCGLDGRFLRHLNYVEMIIGRAPGVRALSGLSILINQAGAWFLTDTYVTDEPTAEEIAEMTVLAATEISRFGMTPKAALLSASDFGSRNSVASQKMRDAVEILFRDHPDIEVDGEMHGDSALSEIIRERVFPQSRLKGQANLLVFPNLDAANITLNVVKQMTDALHVGPILIGTAKPVHVLTPSVTSRGVFNMSALASVEAMQSKSSREGSKP
;
A
#
# COMPACT_ATOMS: atom_id res chain seq x y z
N MET A 1 15.91 40.01 37.49
CA MET A 1 16.62 38.95 36.78
C MET A 1 15.54 38.02 36.19
N SER A 2 15.34 38.02 34.90
CA SER A 2 14.34 37.15 34.24
C SER A 2 14.84 35.72 34.34
N ASN A 3 14.13 34.87 35.08
CA ASN A 3 14.34 33.42 35.02
C ASN A 3 14.02 32.96 33.58
N LYS A 4 15.03 32.88 32.71
CA LYS A 4 14.88 32.16 31.46
C LYS A 4 14.74 30.69 31.83
N PRO A 5 13.71 30.02 31.33
CA PRO A 5 13.55 28.57 31.56
C PRO A 5 14.81 27.86 31.03
N THR A 6 15.28 26.87 31.77
CA THR A 6 16.39 26.03 31.34
C THR A 6 15.99 25.32 30.04
N PRO A 7 16.79 25.38 28.96
CA PRO A 7 16.47 24.68 27.72
C PRO A 7 16.28 23.17 27.98
N TYR A 8 15.29 22.58 27.33
CA TYR A 8 15.09 21.13 27.34
C TYR A 8 16.34 20.42 26.82
N GLN A 9 16.80 19.39 27.53
CA GLN A 9 17.94 18.56 27.11
C GLN A 9 17.42 17.14 26.83
N PRO A 10 17.67 16.61 25.63
CA PRO A 10 17.23 15.25 25.29
C PRO A 10 17.94 14.21 26.14
N ALA A 11 17.20 13.23 26.66
CA ALA A 11 17.71 12.19 27.55
C ALA A 11 18.37 11.02 26.79
N ASN A 12 18.06 10.86 25.48
CA ASN A 12 18.54 9.76 24.67
C ASN A 12 18.64 10.15 23.18
N GLU A 13 19.20 9.24 22.37
CA GLU A 13 19.42 9.43 20.94
C GLU A 13 18.10 9.65 20.15
N LEU A 14 17.02 8.94 20.53
CA LEU A 14 15.71 9.11 19.88
C LEU A 14 15.15 10.51 20.09
N GLU A 15 15.23 11.04 21.30
CA GLU A 15 14.79 12.42 21.61
C GLU A 15 15.62 13.46 20.87
N SER A 16 16.95 13.27 20.79
CA SER A 16 17.84 14.11 20.01
C SER A 16 17.49 14.07 18.52
N GLY A 17 17.25 12.88 17.98
CA GLY A 17 16.81 12.68 16.60
C GLY A 17 15.45 13.33 16.31
N ALA A 18 14.50 13.25 17.26
CA ALA A 18 13.19 13.87 17.13
C ALA A 18 13.28 15.41 17.06
N LEU A 19 14.11 16.04 17.92
CA LEU A 19 14.35 17.50 17.87
C LEU A 19 14.94 17.91 16.51
N HIS A 20 15.94 17.17 16.03
CA HIS A 20 16.54 17.41 14.70
C HIS A 20 15.51 17.27 13.58
N TYR A 21 14.69 16.20 13.59
CA TYR A 21 13.64 15.96 12.60
C TYR A 21 12.60 17.10 12.53
N HIS A 22 12.22 17.67 13.66
CA HIS A 22 11.27 18.79 13.70
C HIS A 22 11.86 20.13 13.29
N GLN A 23 13.20 20.28 13.37
CA GLN A 23 13.90 21.51 13.04
C GLN A 23 14.37 21.56 11.60
N PHE A 24 14.78 20.45 11.00
CA PHE A 24 15.43 20.38 9.68
C PHE A 24 14.69 19.53 8.67
N PRO A 25 14.78 19.86 7.32
CA PRO A 25 15.50 21.02 6.73
C PRO A 25 14.79 22.36 6.95
N THR A 26 13.49 22.32 7.25
CA THR A 26 12.66 23.49 7.60
C THR A 26 11.88 23.19 8.88
N PRO A 27 11.67 24.16 9.78
CA PRO A 27 10.89 23.94 10.99
C PRO A 27 9.45 23.49 10.68
N GLY A 28 8.94 22.57 11.50
CA GLY A 28 7.59 22.00 11.37
C GLY A 28 7.51 20.87 10.35
N LYS A 29 6.31 20.33 10.17
CA LYS A 29 6.02 19.19 9.29
C LYS A 29 5.03 19.50 8.18
N LEU A 30 4.45 20.69 8.16
CA LEU A 30 3.42 21.13 7.22
C LEU A 30 3.92 22.27 6.34
N ALA A 31 3.46 22.25 5.09
CA ALA A 31 3.60 23.35 4.15
C ALA A 31 2.33 23.49 3.34
N ILE A 32 1.98 24.72 2.95
CA ILE A 32 0.85 25.01 2.06
C ILE A 32 1.41 25.15 0.64
N ALA A 33 0.87 24.37 -0.30
CA ALA A 33 1.26 24.40 -1.70
C ALA A 33 0.06 24.76 -2.60
N ALA A 34 0.30 25.60 -3.60
CA ALA A 34 -0.71 25.90 -4.62
C ALA A 34 -0.95 24.65 -5.51
N THR A 35 -2.23 24.35 -5.79
CA THR A 35 -2.63 23.23 -6.65
C THR A 35 -2.85 23.65 -8.12
N LYS A 36 -2.83 24.94 -8.41
CA LYS A 36 -3.05 25.51 -9.73
C LYS A 36 -1.86 26.36 -10.16
N PRO A 37 -1.48 26.34 -11.45
CA PRO A 37 -0.43 27.20 -11.95
C PRO A 37 -0.88 28.67 -11.89
N LEU A 38 0.07 29.56 -11.65
CA LEU A 38 -0.11 31.03 -11.72
C LEU A 38 1.10 31.63 -12.44
N GLY A 39 1.18 31.41 -13.75
CA GLY A 39 2.34 31.81 -14.57
C GLY A 39 2.10 32.97 -15.52
N ASN A 40 0.84 33.39 -15.73
CA ASN A 40 0.48 34.41 -16.69
C ASN A 40 -0.80 35.17 -16.32
N GLN A 41 -1.10 36.25 -17.09
CA GLN A 41 -2.27 37.11 -16.85
C GLN A 41 -3.60 36.37 -16.92
N ARG A 42 -3.72 35.34 -17.76
CA ARG A 42 -4.93 34.52 -17.87
C ARG A 42 -5.15 33.70 -16.61
N ASP A 43 -4.08 33.06 -16.09
CA ASP A 43 -4.14 32.31 -14.84
C ASP A 43 -4.57 33.20 -13.69
N LEU A 44 -4.03 34.43 -13.61
CA LEU A 44 -4.42 35.42 -12.60
C LEU A 44 -5.89 35.80 -12.72
N ALA A 45 -6.39 36.00 -13.92
CA ALA A 45 -7.79 36.33 -14.15
C ALA A 45 -8.75 35.21 -13.76
N LEU A 46 -8.36 33.94 -13.95
CA LEU A 46 -9.12 32.77 -13.54
C LEU A 46 -9.03 32.52 -12.03
N ALA A 47 -7.84 32.66 -11.45
CA ALA A 47 -7.59 32.35 -10.05
C ALA A 47 -8.12 33.40 -9.08
N TYR A 48 -8.19 34.67 -9.50
CA TYR A 48 -8.58 35.77 -8.62
C TYR A 48 -9.64 36.70 -9.26
N SER A 49 -9.24 37.74 -9.96
CA SER A 49 -10.19 38.71 -10.50
C SER A 49 -10.09 38.83 -12.01
N PRO A 50 -11.21 38.74 -12.79
CA PRO A 50 -12.61 38.65 -12.36
C PRO A 50 -13.18 37.21 -12.23
N GLY A 51 -12.46 36.19 -12.64
CA GLY A 51 -12.95 34.81 -12.83
C GLY A 51 -13.46 34.14 -11.55
N VAL A 52 -12.91 34.49 -10.38
CA VAL A 52 -13.28 33.91 -9.07
C VAL A 52 -14.77 34.20 -8.69
N ALA A 53 -15.42 35.19 -9.31
CA ALA A 53 -16.83 35.46 -9.07
C ALA A 53 -17.74 34.27 -9.48
N ALA A 54 -17.39 33.54 -10.52
CA ALA A 54 -18.20 32.42 -11.00
C ALA A 54 -18.34 31.30 -9.96
N PRO A 55 -17.27 30.72 -9.40
CA PRO A 55 -17.40 29.73 -8.32
C PRO A 55 -18.04 30.27 -7.06
N CYS A 56 -17.83 31.56 -6.70
CA CYS A 56 -18.52 32.18 -5.57
C CYS A 56 -20.06 32.21 -5.76
N LEU A 57 -20.54 32.57 -6.96
CA LEU A 57 -21.96 32.58 -7.28
C LEU A 57 -22.55 31.16 -7.33
N ALA A 58 -21.81 30.19 -7.84
CA ALA A 58 -22.24 28.79 -7.84
C ALA A 58 -22.44 28.26 -6.41
N ILE A 59 -21.48 28.54 -5.51
CA ILE A 59 -21.55 28.11 -4.09
C ILE A 59 -22.67 28.87 -3.36
N ALA A 60 -22.90 30.15 -3.68
CA ALA A 60 -24.01 30.92 -3.10
C ALA A 60 -25.37 30.37 -3.52
N ALA A 61 -25.49 29.86 -4.74
CA ALA A 61 -26.71 29.23 -5.24
C ALA A 61 -26.93 27.81 -4.67
N ASP A 62 -25.85 27.03 -4.52
CA ASP A 62 -25.85 25.67 -3.93
C ASP A 62 -24.62 25.49 -3.06
N PRO A 63 -24.74 25.53 -1.71
CA PRO A 63 -23.62 25.33 -0.80
C PRO A 63 -22.87 24.01 -0.96
N THR A 64 -23.47 22.95 -1.53
CA THR A 64 -22.81 21.66 -1.77
C THR A 64 -21.70 21.76 -2.81
N GLU A 65 -21.76 22.73 -3.72
CA GLU A 65 -20.74 23.02 -4.73
C GLU A 65 -19.40 23.50 -4.11
N ALA A 66 -19.40 23.90 -2.83
CA ALA A 66 -18.16 24.26 -2.13
C ALA A 66 -17.14 23.12 -2.11
N ALA A 67 -17.59 21.88 -2.02
CA ALA A 67 -16.72 20.72 -2.06
C ALA A 67 -16.07 20.48 -3.44
N LYS A 68 -16.66 20.99 -4.51
CA LYS A 68 -16.19 20.87 -5.88
C LYS A 68 -15.25 22.02 -6.29
N TYR A 69 -15.54 23.24 -5.86
CA TYR A 69 -14.81 24.43 -6.30
C TYR A 69 -13.77 24.93 -5.31
N THR A 70 -13.71 24.36 -4.10
CA THR A 70 -12.73 24.71 -3.06
C THR A 70 -12.04 23.48 -2.49
N SER A 71 -11.02 23.69 -1.64
CA SER A 71 -10.35 22.61 -0.88
C SER A 71 -11.22 21.99 0.21
N ARG A 72 -12.39 22.59 0.54
CA ARG A 72 -13.26 22.17 1.65
C ARG A 72 -13.62 20.68 1.60
N GLY A 73 -13.87 20.14 0.41
CA GLY A 73 -14.22 18.71 0.23
C GLY A 73 -13.12 17.72 0.61
N ASN A 74 -11.87 18.19 0.77
CA ASN A 74 -10.71 17.38 1.14
C ASN A 74 -9.92 17.95 2.33
N LEU A 75 -10.51 18.85 3.11
CA LEU A 75 -9.82 19.58 4.18
C LEU A 75 -10.45 19.27 5.55
N VAL A 76 -9.66 18.75 6.48
CA VAL A 76 -10.03 18.44 7.87
C VAL A 76 -9.31 19.41 8.82
N ALA A 77 -9.96 19.85 9.89
CA ALA A 77 -9.28 20.49 11.00
C ALA A 77 -8.92 19.44 12.08
N VAL A 78 -7.68 19.40 12.52
CA VAL A 78 -7.26 18.72 13.75
C VAL A 78 -7.24 19.75 14.86
N ILE A 79 -8.14 19.62 15.83
CA ILE A 79 -8.36 20.65 16.85
C ILE A 79 -8.07 20.10 18.25
N SER A 80 -7.23 20.84 18.99
CA SER A 80 -6.85 20.51 20.36
C SER A 80 -6.82 21.76 21.25
N ASN A 81 -7.03 21.56 22.56
CA ASN A 81 -6.65 22.54 23.57
C ASN A 81 -5.44 22.11 24.42
N GLY A 82 -4.83 20.98 24.08
CA GLY A 82 -3.62 20.47 24.69
C GLY A 82 -3.75 20.05 26.16
N THR A 83 -4.94 19.61 26.57
CA THR A 83 -5.24 19.26 27.97
C THR A 83 -4.97 17.78 28.32
N ALA A 84 -4.70 16.90 27.33
CA ALA A 84 -4.41 15.47 27.54
C ALA A 84 -3.41 14.89 26.53
N VAL A 85 -2.26 15.52 26.36
CA VAL A 85 -1.29 15.23 25.29
C VAL A 85 -0.43 14.02 25.64
N LEU A 86 -0.55 12.92 24.87
CA LEU A 86 0.36 11.76 24.81
C LEU A 86 0.97 11.28 26.17
N GLY A 87 0.23 11.27 27.26
CA GLY A 87 0.78 10.91 28.57
C GLY A 87 1.59 12.03 29.26
N LEU A 88 1.81 13.17 28.58
CA LEU A 88 2.38 14.38 29.17
C LEU A 88 1.35 15.19 29.95
N GLY A 89 0.05 14.90 29.74
CA GLY A 89 -1.03 15.57 30.40
C GLY A 89 -1.32 16.95 29.83
N ASN A 90 -1.68 17.89 30.72
CA ASN A 90 -2.05 19.25 30.32
C ASN A 90 -0.78 20.10 30.11
N ILE A 91 -0.27 20.12 28.88
CA ILE A 91 0.89 20.96 28.50
C ILE A 91 0.48 22.23 27.72
N GLY A 92 -0.83 22.37 27.47
CA GLY A 92 -1.41 23.52 26.78
C GLY A 92 -1.33 23.48 25.25
N PRO A 93 -2.09 24.36 24.58
CA PRO A 93 -2.29 24.30 23.12
C PRO A 93 -1.00 24.49 22.32
N LEU A 94 -0.13 25.47 22.71
CA LEU A 94 1.08 25.73 21.94
C LEU A 94 2.08 24.54 21.97
N ALA A 95 2.19 23.87 23.11
CA ALA A 95 3.11 22.73 23.25
C ALA A 95 2.55 21.44 22.61
N SER A 96 1.24 21.36 22.35
CA SER A 96 0.62 20.24 21.62
C SER A 96 0.82 20.29 20.10
N LYS A 97 1.16 21.47 19.53
CA LYS A 97 1.29 21.67 18.08
C LYS A 97 2.16 20.62 17.37
N PRO A 98 3.32 20.18 17.86
CA PRO A 98 4.08 19.13 17.18
C PRO A 98 3.32 17.81 17.01
N VAL A 99 2.43 17.47 17.94
CA VAL A 99 1.57 16.28 17.84
C VAL A 99 0.50 16.48 16.78
N MET A 100 -0.16 17.64 16.75
CA MET A 100 -1.22 17.98 15.80
C MET A 100 -0.68 18.03 14.35
N GLU A 101 0.50 18.62 14.13
CA GLU A 101 1.19 18.52 12.83
C GLU A 101 1.52 17.07 12.46
N GLY A 102 1.88 16.23 13.41
CA GLY A 102 2.09 14.81 13.21
C GLY A 102 0.82 14.12 12.71
N LYS A 103 -0.32 14.40 13.35
CA LYS A 103 -1.63 13.90 12.94
C LYS A 103 -1.96 14.35 11.51
N ALA A 104 -1.70 15.59 11.16
CA ALA A 104 -1.90 16.13 9.81
C ALA A 104 -1.08 15.39 8.74
N VAL A 105 0.19 15.08 9.03
CA VAL A 105 1.05 14.28 8.13
C VAL A 105 0.48 12.88 7.91
N LEU A 106 -0.08 12.25 8.95
CA LEU A 106 -0.69 10.92 8.83
C LEU A 106 -1.96 10.96 7.95
N PHE A 107 -2.84 11.94 8.12
CA PHE A 107 -3.99 12.17 7.22
C PHE A 107 -3.55 12.29 5.76
N LYS A 108 -2.54 13.12 5.49
CA LYS A 108 -2.03 13.34 4.14
C LYS A 108 -1.40 12.09 3.55
N LYS A 109 -0.55 11.41 4.34
CA LYS A 109 0.19 10.22 3.88
C LYS A 109 -0.73 9.05 3.57
N PHE A 110 -1.70 8.76 4.44
CA PHE A 110 -2.49 7.54 4.37
C PHE A 110 -3.81 7.69 3.61
N ALA A 111 -4.38 8.89 3.58
CA ALA A 111 -5.67 9.12 2.93
C ALA A 111 -5.69 10.29 1.93
N GLY A 112 -4.58 10.99 1.71
CA GLY A 112 -4.51 12.13 0.81
C GLY A 112 -5.31 13.36 1.28
N ILE A 113 -5.78 13.36 2.53
CA ILE A 113 -6.57 14.46 3.13
C ILE A 113 -5.64 15.58 3.55
N ASP A 114 -5.99 16.80 3.18
CA ASP A 114 -5.33 18.01 3.64
C ASP A 114 -5.83 18.39 5.04
N VAL A 115 -4.92 18.92 5.87
CA VAL A 115 -5.25 19.25 7.26
C VAL A 115 -4.67 20.60 7.64
N PHE A 116 -5.48 21.38 8.35
CA PHE A 116 -4.97 22.44 9.22
C PHE A 116 -5.08 22.02 10.68
N ASP A 117 -3.97 22.06 11.40
CA ASP A 117 -3.94 21.91 12.84
C ASP A 117 -4.28 23.26 13.52
N ILE A 118 -5.21 23.21 14.48
CA ILE A 118 -5.75 24.39 15.15
C ILE A 118 -5.70 24.19 16.66
N GLU A 119 -4.76 24.86 17.29
CA GLU A 119 -4.58 24.85 18.74
C GLU A 119 -5.37 25.99 19.38
N VAL A 120 -6.42 25.61 20.14
CA VAL A 120 -7.37 26.58 20.72
C VAL A 120 -7.02 26.85 22.18
N SER A 121 -6.69 28.11 22.50
CA SER A 121 -6.38 28.54 23.88
C SER A 121 -7.65 28.88 24.67
N GLU A 122 -8.57 27.89 24.77
CA GLU A 122 -9.82 28.01 25.55
C GLU A 122 -10.16 26.64 26.19
N ASN A 123 -10.42 26.65 27.50
CA ASN A 123 -10.73 25.43 28.26
C ASN A 123 -12.21 25.36 28.68
N ARG A 124 -12.98 26.46 28.57
CA ARG A 124 -14.41 26.44 28.86
C ARG A 124 -15.17 25.80 27.71
N ILE A 125 -15.93 24.75 28.00
CA ILE A 125 -16.62 23.92 27.00
C ILE A 125 -17.41 24.76 25.98
N GLU A 126 -18.30 25.64 26.48
CA GLU A 126 -19.16 26.44 25.58
C GLU A 126 -18.35 27.38 24.71
N ALA A 127 -17.35 28.08 25.26
CA ALA A 127 -16.51 28.99 24.50
C ALA A 127 -15.66 28.25 23.45
N PHE A 128 -15.09 27.08 23.82
CA PHE A 128 -14.40 26.20 22.87
C PHE A 128 -15.32 25.75 21.72
N CYS A 129 -16.52 25.28 22.05
CA CYS A 129 -17.52 24.88 21.06
C CYS A 129 -17.94 26.04 20.15
N ASN A 130 -18.04 27.26 20.65
CA ASN A 130 -18.35 28.44 19.85
C ASN A 130 -17.24 28.74 18.83
N VAL A 131 -15.96 28.62 19.24
CA VAL A 131 -14.82 28.82 18.34
C VAL A 131 -14.83 27.76 17.24
N VAL A 132 -14.96 26.48 17.61
CA VAL A 132 -14.89 25.37 16.65
C VAL A 132 -16.07 25.39 15.67
N ALA A 133 -17.29 25.60 16.17
CA ALA A 133 -18.47 25.65 15.31
C ALA A 133 -18.40 26.80 14.29
N ALA A 134 -17.80 27.95 14.63
CA ALA A 134 -17.58 29.03 13.70
C ALA A 134 -16.62 28.73 12.53
N LEU A 135 -15.84 27.68 12.63
CA LEU A 135 -14.88 27.24 11.60
C LEU A 135 -15.53 26.30 10.54
N GLU A 136 -16.75 25.83 10.75
CA GLU A 136 -17.44 24.88 9.85
C GLU A 136 -17.38 25.28 8.36
N PRO A 137 -17.53 26.55 7.95
CA PRO A 137 -17.49 26.90 6.53
C PRO A 137 -16.17 26.57 5.83
N THR A 138 -15.07 26.46 6.58
CA THR A 138 -13.72 26.19 6.03
C THR A 138 -13.48 24.71 5.80
N PHE A 139 -14.06 23.82 6.63
CA PHE A 139 -13.68 22.41 6.70
C PHE A 139 -14.76 21.46 6.22
N GLY A 140 -14.33 20.30 5.73
CA GLY A 140 -15.20 19.16 5.43
C GLY A 140 -15.40 18.21 6.61
N GLY A 141 -14.59 18.35 7.67
CA GLY A 141 -14.70 17.56 8.90
C GLY A 141 -13.78 18.08 10.00
N ILE A 142 -14.06 17.68 11.24
CA ILE A 142 -13.31 18.05 12.46
C ILE A 142 -12.83 16.79 13.16
N ASN A 143 -11.53 16.69 13.37
CA ASN A 143 -10.89 15.72 14.26
C ASN A 143 -10.54 16.41 15.57
N LEU A 144 -11.19 16.03 16.67
CA LEU A 144 -10.83 16.46 18.01
C LEU A 144 -9.70 15.55 18.56
N GLU A 145 -8.69 16.15 19.16
CA GLU A 145 -7.48 15.45 19.59
C GLU A 145 -6.99 15.96 20.94
N ASP A 146 -6.52 15.05 21.81
CA ASP A 146 -5.84 15.38 23.08
C ASP A 146 -6.65 16.30 24.02
N ILE A 147 -7.97 16.15 24.05
CA ILE A 147 -8.87 16.87 24.96
C ILE A 147 -9.23 15.93 26.14
N LYS A 148 -8.99 16.40 27.37
CA LYS A 148 -9.19 15.56 28.55
C LYS A 148 -10.66 15.21 28.81
N ALA A 149 -10.87 14.06 29.46
CA ALA A 149 -12.16 13.69 30.04
C ALA A 149 -12.38 14.39 31.40
N PRO A 150 -13.64 14.71 31.77
CA PRO A 150 -14.89 14.41 31.05
C PRO A 150 -15.27 15.45 30.00
N GLU A 151 -14.54 16.57 29.89
CA GLU A 151 -14.87 17.69 29.00
C GLU A 151 -14.97 17.28 27.53
N CYS A 152 -14.13 16.31 27.08
CA CYS A 152 -14.14 15.83 25.70
C CYS A 152 -15.50 15.24 25.27
N PHE A 153 -16.25 14.60 26.16
CA PHE A 153 -17.57 14.04 25.86
C PHE A 153 -18.60 15.14 25.55
N GLU A 154 -18.60 16.17 26.39
CA GLU A 154 -19.54 17.28 26.23
C GLU A 154 -19.18 18.16 25.02
N ILE A 155 -17.89 18.37 24.76
CA ILE A 155 -17.41 19.11 23.59
C ILE A 155 -17.83 18.38 22.31
N GLU A 156 -17.56 17.08 22.21
CA GLU A 156 -17.93 16.32 21.01
C GLU A 156 -19.44 16.30 20.81
N ARG A 157 -20.22 16.02 21.85
CA ARG A 157 -21.68 16.02 21.79
C ARG A 157 -22.21 17.39 21.31
N CYS A 158 -21.75 18.48 21.93
CA CYS A 158 -22.16 19.84 21.59
C CYS A 158 -21.84 20.18 20.12
N LEU A 159 -20.66 19.81 19.63
CA LEU A 159 -20.26 20.10 18.25
C LEU A 159 -21.03 19.24 17.24
N ARG A 160 -21.25 17.96 17.52
CA ARG A 160 -22.05 17.07 16.66
C ARG A 160 -23.50 17.53 16.53
N GLU A 161 -24.08 18.13 17.59
CA GLU A 161 -25.44 18.68 17.55
C GLU A 161 -25.53 20.02 16.77
N ARG A 162 -24.43 20.76 16.69
CA ARG A 162 -24.38 22.11 16.12
C ARG A 162 -23.86 22.16 14.68
N MET A 163 -23.05 21.22 14.28
CA MET A 163 -22.35 21.24 13.00
C MET A 163 -22.95 20.23 12.03
N ASN A 164 -22.95 20.55 10.74
CA ASN A 164 -23.43 19.71 9.65
C ASN A 164 -22.27 19.04 8.87
N ILE A 165 -21.13 18.88 9.52
CA ILE A 165 -19.97 18.16 9.02
C ILE A 165 -19.51 17.12 10.07
N PRO A 166 -18.79 16.06 9.70
CA PRO A 166 -18.28 15.08 10.63
C PRO A 166 -17.46 15.71 11.75
N VAL A 167 -17.82 15.43 13.00
CA VAL A 167 -17.02 15.69 14.20
C VAL A 167 -16.71 14.37 14.84
N PHE A 168 -15.41 14.10 15.08
CA PHE A 168 -14.92 12.80 15.55
C PHE A 168 -13.75 13.00 16.51
N HIS A 169 -13.87 12.46 17.72
CA HIS A 169 -12.79 12.49 18.70
C HIS A 169 -11.97 11.22 18.58
N ASP A 170 -10.75 11.33 18.05
CA ASP A 170 -9.94 10.15 17.70
C ASP A 170 -9.51 9.32 18.90
N ASP A 171 -9.12 9.96 20.00
CA ASP A 171 -8.73 9.24 21.23
C ASP A 171 -9.85 8.36 21.80
N GLN A 172 -11.11 8.75 21.58
CA GLN A 172 -12.27 7.96 21.95
C GLN A 172 -12.55 6.88 20.89
N HIS A 173 -12.92 7.32 19.70
CA HIS A 173 -13.52 6.46 18.68
C HIS A 173 -12.51 5.74 17.82
N GLY A 174 -11.35 6.36 17.50
CA GLY A 174 -10.27 5.68 16.79
C GLY A 174 -9.76 4.49 17.58
N THR A 175 -9.45 4.70 18.86
CA THR A 175 -9.05 3.62 19.77
C THR A 175 -10.14 2.54 19.89
N ALA A 176 -11.41 2.92 20.07
CA ALA A 176 -12.52 1.97 20.19
C ALA A 176 -12.67 1.08 18.94
N ILE A 177 -12.54 1.64 17.75
CA ILE A 177 -12.66 0.90 16.50
C ILE A 177 -11.55 -0.17 16.38
N ILE A 178 -10.30 0.20 16.66
CA ILE A 178 -9.17 -0.73 16.54
C ILE A 178 -9.22 -1.82 17.61
N VAL A 179 -9.52 -1.44 18.85
CA VAL A 179 -9.73 -2.39 19.96
C VAL A 179 -10.82 -3.39 19.59
N SER A 180 -11.95 -2.90 19.09
CA SER A 180 -13.07 -3.76 18.70
C SER A 180 -12.72 -4.72 17.55
N ALA A 181 -11.98 -4.28 16.56
CA ALA A 181 -11.50 -5.14 15.46
C ALA A 181 -10.58 -6.25 15.99
N ALA A 182 -9.64 -5.92 16.89
CA ALA A 182 -8.75 -6.90 17.50
C ALA A 182 -9.52 -7.89 18.38
N VAL A 183 -10.52 -7.44 19.15
CA VAL A 183 -11.38 -8.29 19.96
C VAL A 183 -12.16 -9.28 19.11
N LEU A 184 -12.82 -8.83 18.02
CA LEU A 184 -13.56 -9.72 17.13
C LEU A 184 -12.67 -10.84 16.59
N ASN A 185 -11.49 -10.51 16.07
CA ASN A 185 -10.57 -11.47 15.50
C ASN A 185 -9.95 -12.41 16.55
N ALA A 186 -9.66 -11.91 17.75
CA ALA A 186 -9.18 -12.75 18.84
C ALA A 186 -10.24 -13.74 19.31
N LEU A 187 -11.50 -13.31 19.41
CA LEU A 187 -12.61 -14.18 19.80
C LEU A 187 -12.89 -15.24 18.72
N GLU A 188 -12.83 -14.87 17.45
CA GLU A 188 -12.93 -15.84 16.34
C GLU A 188 -11.81 -16.88 16.41
N HIS A 189 -10.53 -16.45 16.58
CA HIS A 189 -9.39 -17.35 16.74
C HIS A 189 -9.52 -18.27 17.97
N ALA A 190 -10.09 -17.74 19.06
CA ALA A 190 -10.32 -18.52 20.29
C ALA A 190 -11.56 -19.43 20.21
N GLY A 191 -12.46 -19.23 19.25
CA GLY A 191 -13.74 -19.93 19.11
C GLY A 191 -14.75 -19.50 20.17
N LYS A 192 -14.77 -18.20 20.56
CA LYS A 192 -15.63 -17.65 21.62
C LYS A 192 -16.67 -16.69 21.04
N ASP A 193 -17.86 -16.65 21.63
CA ASP A 193 -18.93 -15.72 21.26
C ASP A 193 -18.85 -14.45 22.10
N ILE A 194 -18.86 -13.28 21.43
CA ILE A 194 -18.80 -11.96 22.05
C ILE A 194 -19.90 -11.73 23.09
N ALA A 195 -21.08 -12.32 22.91
CA ALA A 195 -22.20 -12.17 23.83
C ALA A 195 -21.98 -12.86 25.19
N SER A 196 -21.10 -13.86 25.22
CA SER A 196 -20.88 -14.70 26.43
C SER A 196 -19.58 -14.40 27.15
N VAL A 197 -18.62 -13.72 26.54
CA VAL A 197 -17.27 -13.48 27.08
C VAL A 197 -17.30 -12.48 28.24
N LYS A 198 -16.40 -12.70 29.19
CA LYS A 198 -16.14 -11.77 30.30
C LYS A 198 -15.04 -10.78 29.89
N ILE A 199 -15.36 -9.50 29.90
CA ILE A 199 -14.47 -8.40 29.58
C ILE A 199 -14.11 -7.63 30.84
N VAL A 200 -12.82 -7.44 31.10
CA VAL A 200 -12.31 -6.66 32.22
C VAL A 200 -11.49 -5.49 31.72
N ALA A 201 -11.90 -4.28 32.06
CA ALA A 201 -11.16 -3.06 31.68
C ALA A 201 -10.40 -2.50 32.89
N SER A 202 -9.15 -2.11 32.67
CA SER A 202 -8.36 -1.28 33.56
C SER A 202 -8.26 0.13 33.00
N GLY A 203 -8.85 1.09 33.72
CA GLY A 203 -9.10 2.44 33.26
C GLY A 203 -10.57 2.68 32.96
N ALA A 204 -11.04 3.89 33.28
CA ALA A 204 -12.41 4.35 33.04
C ALA A 204 -12.43 5.78 32.47
N GLY A 205 -11.43 6.12 31.67
CA GLY A 205 -11.32 7.37 30.92
C GLY A 205 -12.06 7.31 29.57
N ALA A 206 -11.88 8.37 28.77
CA ALA A 206 -12.54 8.54 27.46
C ALA A 206 -12.38 7.33 26.53
N ALA A 207 -11.14 6.88 26.32
CA ALA A 207 -10.86 5.75 25.44
C ALA A 207 -11.47 4.43 25.96
N ALA A 208 -11.37 4.16 27.27
CA ALA A 208 -11.88 2.92 27.84
C ALA A 208 -13.41 2.84 27.70
N LEU A 209 -14.13 3.90 28.06
CA LEU A 209 -15.60 3.94 27.98
C LEU A 209 -16.07 3.86 26.51
N ALA A 210 -15.38 4.53 25.58
CA ALA A 210 -15.68 4.43 24.16
C ALA A 210 -15.49 2.99 23.63
N CYS A 211 -14.39 2.30 24.01
CA CYS A 211 -14.15 0.90 23.67
C CYS A 211 -15.29 -0.01 24.16
N LEU A 212 -15.66 0.12 25.43
CA LEU A 212 -16.69 -0.73 26.02
C LEU A 212 -18.06 -0.49 25.40
N ASN A 213 -18.44 0.76 25.15
CA ASN A 213 -19.71 1.09 24.49
C ASN A 213 -19.75 0.52 23.06
N LEU A 214 -18.67 0.62 22.28
CA LEU A 214 -18.62 0.06 20.94
C LEU A 214 -18.67 -1.47 20.95
N LEU A 215 -18.03 -2.14 21.93
CA LEU A 215 -18.14 -3.59 22.11
C LEU A 215 -19.56 -4.01 22.46
N VAL A 216 -20.29 -3.24 23.26
CA VAL A 216 -21.72 -3.47 23.53
C VAL A 216 -22.54 -3.34 22.25
N SER A 217 -22.29 -2.31 21.42
CA SER A 217 -22.94 -2.15 20.12
C SER A 217 -22.64 -3.30 19.14
N LEU A 218 -21.50 -3.98 19.31
CA LEU A 218 -21.12 -5.17 18.55
C LEU A 218 -21.69 -6.49 19.11
N GLY A 219 -22.39 -6.46 20.25
CA GLY A 219 -23.07 -7.60 20.83
C GLY A 219 -22.51 -8.10 22.16
N ALA A 220 -21.49 -7.45 22.74
CA ALA A 220 -21.02 -7.82 24.08
C ALA A 220 -22.09 -7.54 25.13
N SER A 221 -22.32 -8.50 26.04
CA SER A 221 -23.25 -8.29 27.16
C SER A 221 -22.66 -7.30 28.17
N GLN A 222 -23.35 -6.20 28.40
CA GLN A 222 -22.96 -5.21 29.40
C GLN A 222 -22.83 -5.83 30.83
N GLU A 223 -23.58 -6.87 31.11
CA GLU A 223 -23.53 -7.62 32.35
C GLU A 223 -22.18 -8.32 32.57
N ASN A 224 -21.50 -8.70 31.50
CA ASN A 224 -20.22 -9.39 31.51
C ASN A 224 -19.02 -8.43 31.51
N ILE A 225 -19.24 -7.11 31.43
CA ILE A 225 -18.20 -6.10 31.43
C ILE A 225 -17.91 -5.59 32.82
N TRP A 226 -16.66 -5.61 33.23
CA TRP A 226 -16.16 -5.16 34.52
C TRP A 226 -15.13 -4.06 34.33
N ILE A 227 -15.18 -3.01 35.14
CA ILE A 227 -14.25 -1.89 35.09
C ILE A 227 -13.55 -1.71 36.42
N SER A 228 -12.25 -1.45 36.39
CA SER A 228 -11.45 -0.99 37.50
C SER A 228 -10.70 0.29 37.16
N ASP A 229 -10.79 1.31 37.98
CA ASP A 229 -10.04 2.57 37.84
C ASP A 229 -9.10 2.81 39.05
N LEU A 230 -8.67 4.05 39.26
CA LEU A 230 -7.77 4.41 40.38
C LEU A 230 -8.35 4.08 41.78
N GLU A 231 -9.68 4.13 41.90
CA GLU A 231 -10.40 3.79 43.16
C GLU A 231 -10.86 2.32 43.20
N GLY A 232 -10.34 1.50 42.26
CA GLY A 232 -10.69 0.08 42.15
C GLY A 232 -11.93 -0.20 41.31
N VAL A 233 -12.66 -1.27 41.64
CA VAL A 233 -13.82 -1.72 40.84
C VAL A 233 -14.92 -0.67 40.81
N VAL A 234 -15.54 -0.47 39.65
CA VAL A 234 -16.74 0.36 39.50
C VAL A 234 -17.96 -0.45 39.97
N TYR A 235 -18.49 -0.09 41.13
CA TYR A 235 -19.62 -0.77 41.74
C TYR A 235 -20.78 0.19 42.09
N LYS A 236 -22.00 -0.34 42.24
CA LYS A 236 -23.18 0.45 42.58
C LYS A 236 -23.05 1.05 43.98
N GLY A 237 -23.29 2.35 44.10
CA GLY A 237 -23.18 3.08 45.35
C GLY A 237 -21.76 3.58 45.67
N ARG A 238 -20.79 3.43 44.76
CA ARG A 238 -19.51 4.12 44.84
C ARG A 238 -19.68 5.61 44.52
N GLU A 239 -19.14 6.48 45.36
CA GLU A 239 -19.18 7.94 45.13
C GLU A 239 -17.89 8.46 44.51
N ALA A 240 -16.73 7.91 44.92
CA ALA A 240 -15.43 8.37 44.47
C ALA A 240 -15.21 8.11 42.97
N LEU A 241 -14.81 9.15 42.22
CA LEU A 241 -14.55 9.12 40.76
C LEU A 241 -15.70 8.54 39.92
N MET A 242 -16.95 8.66 40.35
CA MET A 242 -18.13 8.27 39.57
C MET A 242 -18.65 9.44 38.76
N ASP A 243 -19.17 9.11 37.59
CA ASP A 243 -19.86 10.02 36.67
C ASP A 243 -20.95 9.27 35.88
N GLN A 244 -21.75 10.01 35.14
CA GLN A 244 -22.86 9.47 34.34
C GLN A 244 -22.43 8.48 33.24
N TYR A 245 -21.16 8.50 32.79
CA TYR A 245 -20.66 7.61 31.75
C TYR A 245 -20.17 6.28 32.29
N LYS A 246 -19.75 6.22 33.57
CA LYS A 246 -19.32 5.00 34.25
C LYS A 246 -20.50 4.25 34.90
N GLU A 247 -21.54 4.96 35.31
CA GLU A 247 -22.67 4.40 36.04
C GLU A 247 -23.35 3.21 35.35
N PRO A 248 -23.53 3.20 34.01
CA PRO A 248 -24.10 2.05 33.30
C PRO A 248 -23.32 0.74 33.49
N PHE A 249 -22.02 0.81 33.79
CA PHE A 249 -21.16 -0.35 34.00
C PHE A 249 -20.99 -0.74 35.49
N ALA A 250 -21.57 0.01 36.40
CA ALA A 250 -21.46 -0.26 37.84
C ALA A 250 -22.12 -1.59 38.23
N LYS A 251 -21.38 -2.46 38.93
CA LYS A 251 -21.83 -3.78 39.35
C LYS A 251 -22.31 -3.81 40.81
N GLU A 252 -23.29 -4.63 41.09
CA GLU A 252 -23.67 -4.99 42.44
C GLU A 252 -22.72 -6.09 42.95
N THR A 253 -21.68 -5.71 43.67
CA THR A 253 -20.60 -6.62 44.06
C THR A 253 -19.81 -6.12 45.26
N ASP A 254 -19.23 -7.06 46.01
CA ASP A 254 -18.28 -6.80 47.11
C ASP A 254 -16.81 -6.73 46.62
N LYS A 255 -16.54 -7.03 45.35
CA LYS A 255 -15.20 -6.97 44.77
C LYS A 255 -14.74 -5.51 44.65
N ARG A 256 -13.46 -5.27 45.00
CA ARG A 256 -12.89 -3.90 45.03
C ARG A 256 -11.63 -3.71 44.19
N THR A 257 -10.97 -4.80 43.81
CA THR A 257 -9.66 -4.74 43.11
C THR A 257 -9.71 -5.39 41.73
N LEU A 258 -8.79 -4.97 40.86
CA LEU A 258 -8.58 -5.60 39.55
C LEU A 258 -8.30 -7.11 39.69
N ALA A 259 -7.50 -7.48 40.72
CA ALA A 259 -7.13 -8.86 40.98
C ALA A 259 -8.33 -9.77 41.32
N GLU A 260 -9.41 -9.23 41.86
CA GLU A 260 -10.64 -9.98 42.21
C GLU A 260 -11.56 -10.14 40.97
N ILE A 261 -11.53 -9.21 40.04
CA ILE A 261 -12.43 -9.26 38.85
C ILE A 261 -11.81 -9.94 37.65
N ILE A 262 -10.46 -10.05 37.58
CA ILE A 262 -9.76 -10.62 36.42
C ILE A 262 -9.95 -12.12 36.27
N GLU A 263 -10.31 -12.83 37.33
CA GLU A 263 -10.52 -14.27 37.33
C GLU A 263 -11.58 -14.68 36.30
N GLY A 264 -11.23 -15.61 35.41
CA GLY A 264 -12.10 -16.07 34.33
C GLY A 264 -12.37 -15.04 33.25
N ALA A 265 -11.60 -13.94 33.16
CA ALA A 265 -11.74 -12.97 32.11
C ALA A 265 -11.22 -13.53 30.77
N ASP A 266 -12.02 -13.39 29.73
CA ASP A 266 -11.65 -13.73 28.33
C ASP A 266 -10.86 -12.62 27.66
N VAL A 267 -11.21 -11.38 27.99
CA VAL A 267 -10.59 -10.17 27.41
C VAL A 267 -10.20 -9.21 28.53
N PHE A 268 -8.95 -8.77 28.52
CA PHE A 268 -8.47 -7.65 29.33
C PHE A 268 -8.21 -6.45 28.42
N VAL A 269 -8.79 -5.29 28.75
CA VAL A 269 -8.61 -4.03 28.04
C VAL A 269 -7.91 -3.04 28.98
N GLY A 270 -6.60 -2.88 28.83
CA GLY A 270 -5.77 -1.96 29.58
C GLY A 270 -5.67 -0.60 28.89
N LEU A 271 -6.21 0.43 29.51
CA LEU A 271 -6.17 1.84 29.10
C LEU A 271 -5.92 2.73 30.32
N SER A 272 -4.93 2.36 31.14
CA SER A 272 -4.67 2.97 32.44
C SER A 272 -3.20 3.32 32.64
N ALA A 273 -2.45 2.51 33.37
CA ALA A 273 -1.05 2.77 33.74
C ALA A 273 -0.19 1.52 33.59
N GLY A 274 1.10 1.74 33.36
CA GLY A 274 2.06 0.65 33.21
C GLY A 274 2.18 -0.23 34.44
N GLY A 275 2.26 -1.56 34.22
CA GLY A 275 2.54 -2.55 35.25
C GLY A 275 1.38 -2.88 36.21
N VAL A 276 0.15 -2.45 35.91
CA VAL A 276 -1.03 -2.75 36.79
C VAL A 276 -1.50 -4.21 36.70
N LEU A 277 -1.32 -4.84 35.54
CA LEU A 277 -1.63 -6.26 35.35
C LEU A 277 -0.42 -7.12 35.72
N LYS A 278 -0.55 -7.95 36.73
CA LYS A 278 0.53 -8.81 37.20
C LYS A 278 0.47 -10.21 36.58
N PRO A 279 1.62 -10.93 36.42
CA PRO A 279 1.64 -12.29 35.87
C PRO A 279 0.68 -13.25 36.61
N GLU A 280 0.55 -13.14 37.90
CA GLU A 280 -0.36 -13.98 38.73
C GLU A 280 -1.84 -13.71 38.42
N MET A 281 -2.16 -12.52 37.93
CA MET A 281 -3.52 -12.19 37.48
C MET A 281 -3.79 -12.86 36.12
N VAL A 282 -2.81 -12.84 35.23
CA VAL A 282 -2.89 -13.45 33.88
C VAL A 282 -3.13 -14.95 33.96
N THR A 283 -2.50 -15.66 34.92
CA THR A 283 -2.71 -17.10 35.10
C THR A 283 -4.14 -17.48 35.47
N ARG A 284 -4.93 -16.55 36.05
CA ARG A 284 -6.32 -16.75 36.45
C ARG A 284 -7.36 -16.39 35.38
N MET A 285 -6.92 -15.86 34.23
CA MET A 285 -7.82 -15.57 33.12
C MET A 285 -8.33 -16.86 32.46
N ALA A 286 -9.36 -16.76 31.66
CA ALA A 286 -9.93 -17.86 30.88
C ALA A 286 -8.89 -18.43 29.85
N PRO A 287 -9.09 -19.65 29.34
CA PRO A 287 -8.24 -20.19 28.27
C PRO A 287 -8.22 -19.29 27.01
N LYS A 288 -7.06 -19.19 26.34
CA LYS A 288 -6.82 -18.32 25.18
C LYS A 288 -7.30 -16.88 25.43
N PRO A 289 -6.78 -16.20 26.48
CA PRO A 289 -7.22 -14.84 26.79
C PRO A 289 -6.64 -13.84 25.80
N LEU A 290 -7.40 -12.79 25.50
CA LEU A 290 -6.88 -11.60 24.84
C LEU A 290 -6.43 -10.58 25.89
N ILE A 291 -5.20 -10.13 25.81
CA ILE A 291 -4.61 -9.11 26.69
C ILE A 291 -4.25 -7.89 25.85
N MET A 292 -5.03 -6.82 25.99
CA MET A 292 -4.76 -5.54 25.35
C MET A 292 -4.10 -4.61 26.37
N ALA A 293 -2.78 -4.49 26.32
CA ALA A 293 -1.98 -3.66 27.23
C ALA A 293 -1.56 -2.38 26.51
N LEU A 294 -2.43 -1.36 26.50
CA LEU A 294 -2.36 -0.21 25.61
C LEU A 294 -1.77 1.07 26.24
N ALA A 295 -1.44 1.04 27.53
CA ALA A 295 -0.79 2.18 28.19
C ALA A 295 0.56 2.51 27.55
N ASN A 296 0.84 3.81 27.40
CA ASN A 296 2.07 4.33 26.86
C ASN A 296 2.79 5.24 27.87
N PRO A 297 4.15 5.24 27.95
CA PRO A 297 5.08 4.41 27.17
C PRO A 297 5.26 2.97 27.67
N THR A 298 4.80 2.67 28.88
CA THR A 298 4.91 1.34 29.52
C THR A 298 3.54 0.68 29.54
N PRO A 299 3.39 -0.53 28.93
CA PRO A 299 2.12 -1.25 28.94
C PRO A 299 1.73 -1.74 30.33
N GLU A 300 0.45 -2.06 30.54
CA GLU A 300 -0.08 -2.63 31.79
C GLU A 300 0.63 -3.92 32.22
N ILE A 301 1.11 -4.69 31.24
CA ILE A 301 2.02 -5.81 31.39
C ILE A 301 2.92 -5.90 30.16
N MET A 302 4.20 -6.21 30.35
CA MET A 302 5.08 -6.47 29.22
C MET A 302 4.69 -7.77 28.51
N PRO A 303 4.64 -7.81 27.15
CA PRO A 303 4.23 -8.99 26.39
C PRO A 303 4.98 -10.27 26.74
N GLN A 304 6.27 -10.19 27.04
CA GLN A 304 7.09 -11.32 27.44
C GLN A 304 6.58 -11.94 28.75
N LEU A 305 6.30 -11.10 29.77
CA LEU A 305 5.79 -11.55 31.06
C LEU A 305 4.38 -12.17 30.95
N ALA A 306 3.54 -11.62 30.06
CA ALA A 306 2.23 -12.20 29.81
C ALA A 306 2.33 -13.58 29.14
N ARG A 307 3.23 -13.76 28.17
CA ARG A 307 3.46 -15.06 27.51
C ARG A 307 4.13 -16.08 28.42
N GLU A 308 5.03 -15.67 29.29
CA GLU A 308 5.62 -16.55 30.30
C GLU A 308 4.56 -17.06 31.30
N ALA A 309 3.61 -16.21 31.69
CA ALA A 309 2.51 -16.59 32.53
C ALA A 309 1.46 -17.48 31.84
N ARG A 310 1.19 -17.20 30.55
CA ARG A 310 0.19 -17.89 29.74
C ARG A 310 0.66 -17.97 28.26
N ALA A 311 1.17 -19.12 27.86
CA ALA A 311 1.64 -19.36 26.49
C ALA A 311 0.54 -19.29 25.43
N ASP A 312 -0.73 -19.48 25.82
CA ASP A 312 -1.92 -19.40 24.95
C ASP A 312 -2.53 -17.99 24.87
N ALA A 313 -1.92 -16.97 25.51
CA ALA A 313 -2.42 -15.61 25.50
C ALA A 313 -2.14 -14.91 24.15
N MET A 314 -3.16 -14.23 23.62
CA MET A 314 -3.05 -13.28 22.52
C MET A 314 -2.78 -11.89 23.10
N ILE A 315 -1.82 -11.16 22.53
CA ILE A 315 -1.37 -9.90 23.15
C ILE A 315 -1.37 -8.79 22.10
N CYS A 316 -1.99 -7.65 22.45
CA CYS A 316 -1.95 -6.40 21.72
C CYS A 316 -1.35 -5.30 22.57
N THR A 317 -0.59 -4.39 21.97
CA THR A 317 0.00 -3.23 22.66
C THR A 317 -0.13 -1.96 21.82
N GLY A 318 0.05 -0.78 22.43
CA GLY A 318 0.19 0.49 21.68
C GLY A 318 1.55 0.67 21.03
N ARG A 319 2.54 -0.18 21.33
CA ARG A 319 3.93 -0.04 20.89
C ARG A 319 4.17 -0.68 19.53
N SER A 320 5.02 -0.02 18.71
CA SER A 320 5.39 -0.48 17.36
C SER A 320 6.42 -1.62 17.33
N ASP A 321 7.08 -1.89 18.47
CA ASP A 321 8.10 -2.92 18.59
C ASP A 321 7.53 -4.31 18.97
N PHE A 322 6.20 -4.43 19.06
CA PHE A 322 5.50 -5.70 19.34
C PHE A 322 4.44 -5.99 18.25
N PRO A 323 4.09 -7.28 18.06
CA PRO A 323 2.96 -7.69 17.22
C PRO A 323 1.63 -7.06 17.68
N ASN A 324 0.65 -7.01 16.77
CA ASN A 324 -0.70 -6.49 17.05
C ASN A 324 -0.68 -5.07 17.63
N GLN A 325 0.03 -4.16 16.97
CA GLN A 325 0.07 -2.76 17.37
C GLN A 325 -1.30 -2.10 17.22
N VAL A 326 -1.91 -1.70 18.33
CA VAL A 326 -3.12 -0.88 18.37
C VAL A 326 -2.73 0.58 18.19
N ASN A 327 -3.02 1.12 17.01
CA ASN A 327 -2.68 2.50 16.65
C ASN A 327 -3.83 3.13 15.88
N ASN A 328 -4.30 4.31 16.31
CA ASN A 328 -5.44 5.01 15.72
C ASN A 328 -5.27 5.31 14.22
N VAL A 329 -4.03 5.35 13.71
CA VAL A 329 -3.75 5.51 12.27
C VAL A 329 -4.36 4.40 11.39
N LEU A 330 -4.70 3.25 11.96
CA LEU A 330 -5.43 2.19 11.27
C LEU A 330 -6.89 2.59 10.94
N CYS A 331 -7.42 3.66 11.54
CA CYS A 331 -8.81 4.05 11.41
C CYS A 331 -9.01 5.47 10.90
N PHE A 332 -8.52 6.51 11.63
CA PHE A 332 -8.96 7.88 11.43
C PHE A 332 -8.74 8.42 10.00
N PRO A 333 -7.65 8.12 9.28
CA PRO A 333 -7.49 8.66 7.93
C PRO A 333 -8.57 8.14 6.98
N TYR A 334 -8.93 6.88 7.14
CA TYR A 334 -9.80 6.17 6.21
C TYR A 334 -11.29 6.36 6.52
N ILE A 335 -11.67 6.50 7.79
CA ILE A 335 -13.05 6.83 8.17
C ILE A 335 -13.41 8.25 7.71
N PHE A 336 -12.45 9.21 7.84
CA PHE A 336 -12.63 10.54 7.27
C PHE A 336 -12.65 10.53 5.75
N ARG A 337 -11.82 9.68 5.10
CA ARG A 337 -11.85 9.56 3.63
C ARG A 337 -13.24 9.12 3.15
N GLY A 338 -13.80 8.06 3.72
CA GLY A 338 -15.14 7.59 3.36
C GLY A 338 -16.23 8.63 3.67
N ALA A 339 -16.15 9.31 4.82
CA ALA A 339 -17.09 10.36 5.21
C ALA A 339 -17.04 11.59 4.29
N LEU A 340 -15.83 12.06 3.96
CA LEU A 340 -15.65 13.21 3.06
C LEU A 340 -16.13 12.91 1.64
N ASP A 341 -15.84 11.72 1.12
CA ASP A 341 -16.17 11.35 -0.26
C ASP A 341 -17.69 11.20 -0.44
N ALA A 342 -18.37 10.64 0.55
CA ALA A 342 -19.84 10.57 0.57
C ALA A 342 -20.51 11.92 0.98
N GLY A 343 -19.74 12.91 1.44
CA GLY A 343 -20.28 14.15 1.98
C GLY A 343 -21.14 13.91 3.22
N ALA A 344 -20.68 13.05 4.12
CA ALA A 344 -21.42 12.75 5.34
C ALA A 344 -21.54 13.97 6.25
N THR A 345 -22.69 14.15 6.88
CA THR A 345 -22.93 15.23 7.85
C THR A 345 -22.45 14.88 9.26
N THR A 346 -22.25 13.61 9.54
CA THR A 346 -21.74 13.10 10.81
C THR A 346 -21.05 11.74 10.60
N ILE A 347 -20.22 11.31 11.53
CA ILE A 347 -19.76 9.92 11.65
C ILE A 347 -20.61 9.25 12.73
N ASN A 348 -21.55 8.39 12.32
CA ASN A 348 -22.47 7.69 13.19
C ASN A 348 -21.98 6.29 13.59
N GLU A 349 -22.76 5.56 14.40
CA GLU A 349 -22.40 4.23 14.89
C GLU A 349 -22.30 3.20 13.77
N GLU A 350 -23.16 3.26 12.76
CA GLU A 350 -23.14 2.38 11.58
C GLU A 350 -21.83 2.50 10.82
N MET A 351 -21.33 3.73 10.64
CA MET A 351 -20.04 3.98 9.98
C MET A 351 -18.85 3.48 10.82
N LYS A 352 -18.90 3.62 12.15
CA LYS A 352 -17.87 3.08 13.06
C LYS A 352 -17.86 1.55 13.03
N MET A 353 -19.02 0.90 13.09
CA MET A 353 -19.14 -0.55 12.97
C MET A 353 -18.68 -1.08 11.61
N ALA A 354 -18.94 -0.36 10.53
CA ALA A 354 -18.44 -0.69 9.20
C ALA A 354 -16.91 -0.65 9.15
N ALA A 355 -16.28 0.36 9.78
CA ALA A 355 -14.83 0.44 9.90
C ALA A 355 -14.24 -0.72 10.72
N VAL A 356 -14.85 -1.07 11.87
CA VAL A 356 -14.44 -2.23 12.69
C VAL A 356 -14.40 -3.50 11.85
N ARG A 357 -15.50 -3.81 11.15
CA ARG A 357 -15.63 -5.03 10.34
C ARG A 357 -14.62 -5.04 9.18
N ALA A 358 -14.41 -3.90 8.51
CA ALA A 358 -13.45 -3.78 7.43
C ALA A 358 -12.00 -4.03 7.89
N ILE A 359 -11.61 -3.50 9.06
CA ILE A 359 -10.29 -3.73 9.65
C ILE A 359 -10.13 -5.20 10.07
N ALA A 360 -11.14 -5.76 10.74
CA ALA A 360 -11.11 -7.14 11.17
C ALA A 360 -10.98 -8.10 9.99
N GLN A 361 -11.79 -7.91 8.94
CA GLN A 361 -11.76 -8.74 7.74
C GLN A 361 -10.43 -8.65 6.99
N LEU A 362 -9.81 -7.46 6.95
CA LEU A 362 -8.54 -7.27 6.25
C LEU A 362 -7.38 -8.10 6.85
N ALA A 363 -7.43 -8.40 8.15
CA ALA A 363 -6.42 -9.26 8.79
C ALA A 363 -6.46 -10.72 8.29
N HIS A 364 -7.58 -11.17 7.75
CA HIS A 364 -7.72 -12.51 7.15
C HIS A 364 -7.26 -12.57 5.69
N GLU A 365 -7.12 -11.42 5.03
CA GLU A 365 -6.61 -11.34 3.67
C GLU A 365 -5.08 -11.40 3.66
N GLU A 366 -4.48 -11.97 2.62
CA GLU A 366 -3.02 -11.98 2.49
C GLU A 366 -2.48 -10.55 2.47
N PRO A 367 -1.42 -10.25 3.27
CA PRO A 367 -0.85 -8.92 3.33
C PRO A 367 -0.21 -8.52 1.99
N SER A 368 -0.25 -7.23 1.68
CA SER A 368 0.45 -6.69 0.52
C SER A 368 1.97 -6.79 0.69
N ASP A 369 2.73 -6.85 -0.42
CA ASP A 369 4.20 -6.87 -0.40
C ASP A 369 4.83 -5.69 0.39
N VAL A 370 4.16 -4.55 0.42
CA VAL A 370 4.61 -3.36 1.17
C VAL A 370 4.42 -3.57 2.66
N ALA A 371 3.28 -4.13 3.06
CA ALA A 371 3.04 -4.49 4.46
C ALA A 371 3.98 -5.63 4.90
N ALA A 372 4.21 -6.63 4.05
CA ALA A 372 5.15 -7.70 4.31
C ALA A 372 6.58 -7.21 4.54
N ARG A 373 7.05 -6.22 3.75
CA ARG A 373 8.37 -5.59 3.96
C ARG A 373 8.49 -4.83 5.27
N ALA A 374 7.42 -4.20 5.73
CA ALA A 374 7.40 -3.49 7.01
C ALA A 374 7.56 -4.44 8.21
N TYR A 375 7.21 -5.72 8.05
CA TYR A 375 7.36 -6.78 9.07
C TYR A 375 8.69 -7.56 8.97
N GLY A 376 9.49 -7.35 7.92
CA GLY A 376 10.74 -8.11 7.71
C GLY A 376 10.58 -9.24 6.69
N THR A 377 11.18 -10.43 6.97
CA THR A 377 11.37 -11.49 5.97
C THR A 377 10.17 -12.41 5.70
N SER A 378 9.07 -12.32 6.45
CA SER A 378 7.88 -13.16 6.25
C SER A 378 6.59 -12.36 6.36
N ALA A 379 5.63 -12.59 5.44
CA ALA A 379 4.30 -12.01 5.52
C ALA A 379 3.55 -12.58 6.75
N PRO A 380 2.95 -11.75 7.58
CA PRO A 380 2.19 -12.23 8.72
C PRO A 380 0.93 -12.99 8.27
N ILE A 381 0.62 -14.06 8.99
CA ILE A 381 -0.56 -14.91 8.79
C ILE A 381 -1.53 -14.64 9.92
N PHE A 382 -2.85 -14.61 9.62
CA PHE A 382 -3.88 -14.48 10.64
C PHE A 382 -3.68 -15.48 11.79
N GLY A 383 -3.63 -14.96 13.01
CA GLY A 383 -3.38 -15.76 14.21
C GLY A 383 -3.01 -14.88 15.42
N PRO A 384 -2.52 -15.48 16.51
CA PRO A 384 -2.26 -14.78 17.79
C PRO A 384 -1.34 -13.55 17.66
N ASP A 385 -0.42 -13.57 16.72
CA ASP A 385 0.53 -12.48 16.47
C ASP A 385 0.13 -11.56 15.30
N TYR A 386 -1.02 -11.81 14.66
CA TYR A 386 -1.58 -10.96 13.61
C TYR A 386 -3.10 -10.96 13.64
N LEU A 387 -3.67 -10.22 14.60
CA LEU A 387 -5.11 -10.02 14.79
C LEU A 387 -5.63 -8.78 14.06
N ILE A 388 -4.77 -7.82 13.80
CA ILE A 388 -5.07 -6.55 13.10
C ILE A 388 -3.97 -6.24 12.07
N PRO A 389 -4.32 -5.53 10.97
CA PRO A 389 -3.36 -5.15 9.94
C PRO A 389 -2.26 -4.22 10.47
N SER A 390 -1.15 -4.13 9.72
CA SER A 390 -0.13 -3.11 9.98
C SER A 390 -0.63 -1.72 9.61
N PRO A 391 -0.19 -0.66 10.33
CA PRO A 391 -0.43 0.73 9.95
C PRO A 391 -0.01 1.11 8.53
N PHE A 392 0.97 0.41 7.96
CA PHE A 392 1.47 0.64 6.60
C PHE A 392 0.81 -0.24 5.54
N ASP A 393 -0.24 -0.98 5.89
CA ASP A 393 -0.97 -1.76 4.90
C ASP A 393 -1.79 -0.85 3.99
N GLN A 394 -1.36 -0.76 2.74
CA GLN A 394 -1.97 0.10 1.74
C GLN A 394 -3.42 -0.29 1.40
N ARG A 395 -3.87 -1.50 1.74
CA ARG A 395 -5.24 -1.95 1.51
C ARG A 395 -6.25 -1.34 2.48
N LEU A 396 -5.81 -0.75 3.60
CA LEU A 396 -6.69 -0.13 4.59
C LEU A 396 -7.66 0.87 3.97
N ILE A 397 -7.17 1.80 3.15
CA ILE A 397 -8.01 2.79 2.48
C ILE A 397 -9.02 2.13 1.52
N LEU A 398 -8.62 1.05 0.83
CA LEU A 398 -9.45 0.34 -0.14
C LEU A 398 -10.58 -0.48 0.50
N ARG A 399 -10.46 -0.78 1.79
CA ARG A 399 -11.47 -1.55 2.54
C ARG A 399 -12.30 -0.64 3.44
N ILE A 400 -11.66 0.25 4.20
CA ILE A 400 -12.37 1.06 5.20
C ILE A 400 -13.15 2.20 4.54
N ALA A 401 -12.55 2.99 3.66
CA ALA A 401 -13.23 4.14 3.08
C ALA A 401 -14.51 3.77 2.30
N PRO A 402 -14.53 2.73 1.43
CA PRO A 402 -15.77 2.29 0.78
C PRO A 402 -16.82 1.73 1.74
N ALA A 403 -16.42 0.98 2.77
CA ALA A 403 -17.34 0.45 3.77
C ALA A 403 -18.01 1.59 4.56
N VAL A 404 -17.23 2.58 4.95
CA VAL A 404 -17.72 3.77 5.67
C VAL A 404 -18.63 4.63 4.78
N ALA A 405 -18.25 4.87 3.52
CA ALA A 405 -19.06 5.62 2.57
C ALA A 405 -20.42 4.95 2.32
N LYS A 406 -20.41 3.61 2.17
CA LYS A 406 -21.65 2.81 2.02
C LYS A 406 -22.53 2.92 3.26
N ALA A 407 -21.97 2.77 4.46
CA ALA A 407 -22.69 2.93 5.71
C ALA A 407 -23.28 4.36 5.88
N ALA A 408 -22.54 5.39 5.46
CA ALA A 408 -23.05 6.77 5.47
C ALA A 408 -24.26 6.95 4.54
N MET A 409 -24.24 6.31 3.37
CA MET A 409 -25.36 6.34 2.42
C MET A 409 -26.57 5.56 2.94
N GLU A 410 -26.35 4.35 3.46
CA GLU A 410 -27.40 3.48 3.99
C GLU A 410 -28.09 4.07 5.23
N SER A 411 -27.35 4.80 6.07
CA SER A 411 -27.88 5.48 7.25
C SER A 411 -28.44 6.88 6.95
N GLY A 412 -28.41 7.33 5.70
CA GLY A 412 -29.03 8.58 5.25
C GLY A 412 -28.28 9.86 5.64
N VAL A 413 -27.01 9.77 6.06
CA VAL A 413 -26.19 10.93 6.44
C VAL A 413 -25.32 11.47 5.29
N ALA A 414 -25.31 10.81 4.14
CA ALA A 414 -24.55 11.21 2.95
C ALA A 414 -25.28 12.27 2.14
N THR A 415 -24.64 13.42 1.89
CA THR A 415 -25.17 14.48 1.01
C THR A 415 -24.72 14.36 -0.44
N ARG A 416 -23.67 13.57 -0.69
CA ARG A 416 -23.11 13.31 -2.02
C ARG A 416 -22.93 11.80 -2.22
N PRO A 417 -24.03 11.04 -2.42
CA PRO A 417 -23.97 9.60 -2.54
C PRO A 417 -23.12 9.16 -3.74
N ILE A 418 -22.27 8.15 -3.52
CA ILE A 418 -21.42 7.55 -4.54
C ILE A 418 -22.28 6.62 -5.39
N THR A 419 -22.44 6.95 -6.67
CA THR A 419 -23.29 6.19 -7.60
C THR A 419 -22.55 5.05 -8.28
N ASP A 420 -21.23 5.17 -8.44
CA ASP A 420 -20.36 4.18 -9.07
C ASP A 420 -19.21 3.80 -8.12
N PHE A 421 -19.37 2.69 -7.41
CA PHE A 421 -18.36 2.19 -6.46
C PHE A 421 -17.13 1.61 -7.15
N ASP A 422 -17.25 1.13 -8.38
CA ASP A 422 -16.09 0.63 -9.13
C ASP A 422 -15.18 1.78 -9.54
N ALA A 423 -15.76 2.87 -10.05
CA ALA A 423 -15.01 4.10 -10.32
C ALA A 423 -14.39 4.70 -9.04
N TYR A 424 -15.09 4.64 -7.92
CA TYR A 424 -14.59 5.10 -6.63
C TYR A 424 -13.42 4.25 -6.13
N LEU A 425 -13.51 2.93 -6.19
CA LEU A 425 -12.42 2.02 -5.88
C LEU A 425 -11.21 2.26 -6.79
N ASP A 426 -11.43 2.51 -8.08
CA ASP A 426 -10.36 2.88 -9.01
C ASP A 426 -9.68 4.19 -8.60
N GLN A 427 -10.44 5.20 -8.14
CA GLN A 427 -9.88 6.44 -7.62
C GLN A 427 -8.99 6.21 -6.39
N LEU A 428 -9.44 5.41 -5.42
CA LEU A 428 -8.66 5.05 -4.25
C LEU A 428 -7.44 4.19 -4.62
N ASN A 429 -7.59 3.26 -5.55
CA ASN A 429 -6.48 2.47 -6.09
C ASN A 429 -5.42 3.35 -6.75
N ARG A 430 -5.82 4.41 -7.46
CA ARG A 430 -4.89 5.40 -8.04
C ARG A 430 -4.07 6.12 -6.98
N PHE A 431 -4.66 6.40 -5.85
CA PHE A 431 -3.95 7.01 -4.73
C PHE A 431 -2.92 6.05 -4.12
N VAL A 432 -3.27 4.77 -3.99
CA VAL A 432 -2.46 3.74 -3.30
C VAL A 432 -1.45 3.07 -4.24
N PHE A 433 -1.93 2.61 -5.37
CA PHE A 433 -1.16 1.82 -6.32
C PHE A 433 -1.08 2.54 -7.66
N ARG A 434 -0.10 3.41 -7.81
CA ARG A 434 0.16 4.10 -9.08
C ARG A 434 0.48 3.13 -10.21
N SER A 435 1.08 1.98 -9.90
CA SER A 435 1.30 0.88 -10.83
C SER A 435 0.02 0.19 -11.29
N GLY A 436 -1.02 0.18 -10.46
CA GLY A 436 -2.29 -0.48 -10.78
C GLY A 436 -2.94 0.07 -12.03
N LEU A 437 -2.83 1.39 -12.27
CA LEU A 437 -3.39 2.01 -13.47
C LEU A 437 -2.72 1.56 -14.77
N ILE A 438 -1.39 1.47 -14.74
CA ILE A 438 -0.61 1.11 -15.92
C ILE A 438 -0.74 -0.38 -16.19
N MET A 439 -0.79 -1.19 -15.13
CA MET A 439 -0.97 -2.64 -15.25
C MET A 439 -2.42 -3.09 -15.45
N LYS A 440 -3.43 -2.26 -15.11
CA LYS A 440 -4.85 -2.64 -15.21
C LYS A 440 -5.26 -3.14 -16.60
N PRO A 441 -4.96 -2.43 -17.71
CA PRO A 441 -5.31 -2.91 -19.05
C PRO A 441 -4.69 -4.27 -19.37
N VAL A 442 -3.45 -4.50 -18.91
CA VAL A 442 -2.73 -5.76 -19.12
C VAL A 442 -3.36 -6.89 -18.28
N ILE A 443 -3.67 -6.62 -17.01
CA ILE A 443 -4.29 -7.61 -16.11
C ILE A 443 -5.69 -8.00 -16.60
N GLU A 444 -6.54 -7.03 -16.96
CA GLU A 444 -7.88 -7.30 -17.49
C GLU A 444 -7.84 -8.09 -18.80
N LYS A 445 -6.88 -7.77 -19.66
CA LYS A 445 -6.68 -8.52 -20.90
C LYS A 445 -6.19 -9.94 -20.63
N ALA A 446 -5.28 -10.15 -19.68
CA ALA A 446 -4.83 -11.48 -19.29
C ALA A 446 -6.00 -12.35 -18.75
N LYS A 447 -6.87 -11.77 -17.92
CA LYS A 447 -8.07 -12.46 -17.39
C LYS A 447 -9.08 -12.88 -18.47
N SER A 448 -9.08 -12.22 -19.63
CA SER A 448 -10.04 -12.55 -20.71
C SER A 448 -9.78 -13.90 -21.38
N SER A 449 -8.56 -14.46 -21.26
CA SER A 449 -8.20 -15.80 -21.79
C SER A 449 -7.04 -16.38 -21.01
N ILE A 450 -7.32 -17.33 -20.15
CA ILE A 450 -6.36 -17.96 -19.24
C ILE A 450 -5.26 -18.66 -20.02
N GLN A 451 -4.00 -18.36 -19.72
CA GLN A 451 -2.81 -18.95 -20.34
C GLN A 451 -2.03 -19.75 -19.31
N ARG A 452 -1.31 -20.78 -19.77
CA ARG A 452 -0.44 -21.61 -18.93
C ARG A 452 0.92 -20.94 -18.82
N VAL A 453 1.26 -20.46 -17.63
CA VAL A 453 2.55 -19.80 -17.36
C VAL A 453 3.43 -20.71 -16.51
N ILE A 454 4.62 -21.05 -17.03
CA ILE A 454 5.58 -21.90 -16.31
C ILE A 454 6.63 -21.04 -15.59
N TYR A 455 6.87 -21.38 -14.33
CA TYR A 455 7.81 -20.70 -13.46
C TYR A 455 8.99 -21.61 -13.16
N ALA A 456 10.18 -21.24 -13.64
CA ALA A 456 11.39 -22.03 -13.45
C ALA A 456 11.83 -22.09 -11.97
N ASP A 457 11.55 -21.04 -11.22
CA ASP A 457 11.93 -20.91 -9.80
C ASP A 457 10.75 -21.26 -8.87
N GLY A 458 10.03 -22.35 -9.16
CA GLY A 458 8.80 -22.74 -8.47
C GLY A 458 8.94 -23.10 -6.99
N GLU A 459 10.16 -23.26 -6.50
CA GLU A 459 10.44 -23.41 -5.07
C GLU A 459 10.56 -22.04 -4.35
N ASP A 460 10.73 -20.91 -5.06
CA ASP A 460 10.90 -19.59 -4.46
C ASP A 460 9.60 -19.08 -3.83
N GLU A 461 9.69 -18.55 -2.60
CA GLU A 461 8.53 -18.01 -1.87
C GLU A 461 7.78 -16.96 -2.66
N ARG A 462 8.47 -16.08 -3.37
CA ARG A 462 7.88 -14.99 -4.15
C ARG A 462 7.05 -15.53 -5.31
N VAL A 463 7.51 -16.63 -5.92
CA VAL A 463 6.78 -17.34 -6.99
C VAL A 463 5.54 -18.03 -6.42
N LEU A 464 5.67 -18.73 -5.28
CA LEU A 464 4.54 -19.41 -4.64
C LEU A 464 3.41 -18.42 -4.26
N ARG A 465 3.77 -17.26 -3.71
CA ARG A 465 2.82 -16.18 -3.41
C ARG A 465 2.20 -15.59 -4.68
N ALA A 466 3.01 -15.31 -5.68
CA ALA A 466 2.51 -14.78 -6.95
C ALA A 466 1.58 -15.78 -7.65
N ALA A 467 1.89 -17.07 -7.62
CA ALA A 467 1.05 -18.13 -8.16
C ALA A 467 -0.30 -18.21 -7.44
N GLN A 468 -0.32 -18.11 -6.10
CA GLN A 468 -1.58 -18.07 -5.36
C GLN A 468 -2.44 -16.87 -5.78
N ILE A 469 -1.87 -15.66 -5.84
CA ILE A 469 -2.58 -14.45 -6.27
C ILE A 469 -3.10 -14.64 -7.71
N ALA A 470 -2.27 -15.19 -8.62
CA ALA A 470 -2.66 -15.42 -10.00
C ALA A 470 -3.84 -16.39 -10.15
N ILE A 471 -3.91 -17.42 -9.31
CA ILE A 471 -5.02 -18.38 -9.26
C ILE A 471 -6.29 -17.69 -8.72
N GLU A 472 -6.18 -17.01 -7.58
CA GLU A 472 -7.30 -16.31 -6.92
C GLU A 472 -7.91 -15.23 -7.83
N GLU A 473 -7.06 -14.49 -8.54
CA GLU A 473 -7.45 -13.45 -9.50
C GLU A 473 -7.85 -14.00 -10.89
N ARG A 474 -7.73 -15.30 -11.12
CA ARG A 474 -7.95 -15.96 -12.43
C ARG A 474 -7.12 -15.32 -13.55
N LEU A 475 -5.85 -15.07 -13.26
CA LEU A 475 -4.95 -14.40 -14.20
C LEU A 475 -4.34 -15.37 -15.20
N CYS A 476 -3.87 -16.52 -14.73
CA CYS A 476 -3.24 -17.59 -15.53
C CYS A 476 -3.34 -18.94 -14.80
N ASP A 477 -3.02 -20.03 -15.51
CA ASP A 477 -2.84 -21.36 -14.95
C ASP A 477 -1.34 -21.58 -14.64
N PRO A 478 -0.89 -21.54 -13.38
CA PRO A 478 0.51 -21.71 -13.05
C PRO A 478 1.00 -23.14 -13.22
N ILE A 479 2.22 -23.27 -13.78
CA ILE A 479 3.00 -24.51 -13.78
C ILE A 479 4.30 -24.22 -13.04
N LEU A 480 4.52 -24.86 -11.90
CA LEU A 480 5.71 -24.63 -11.10
C LEU A 480 6.74 -25.75 -11.32
N ILE A 481 8.03 -25.40 -11.50
CA ILE A 481 9.11 -26.38 -11.54
C ILE A 481 9.77 -26.42 -10.17
N GLY A 482 9.69 -27.58 -9.51
CA GLY A 482 10.25 -27.73 -8.16
C GLY A 482 10.07 -29.14 -7.63
N ARG A 483 10.82 -29.44 -6.55
CA ARG A 483 10.70 -30.71 -5.83
C ARG A 483 9.44 -30.70 -4.96
N PRO A 484 8.57 -31.71 -5.07
CA PRO A 484 7.28 -31.72 -4.36
C PRO A 484 7.45 -31.47 -2.84
N GLU A 485 8.38 -32.15 -2.21
CA GLU A 485 8.59 -32.08 -0.77
C GLU A 485 9.02 -30.65 -0.32
N VAL A 486 9.79 -29.95 -1.16
CA VAL A 486 10.24 -28.58 -0.89
C VAL A 486 9.11 -27.59 -1.10
N VAL A 487 8.34 -27.75 -2.18
CA VAL A 487 7.19 -26.89 -2.47
C VAL A 487 6.14 -27.03 -1.37
N GLU A 488 5.76 -28.25 -0.99
CA GLU A 488 4.77 -28.50 0.06
C GLU A 488 5.21 -27.94 1.41
N ALA A 489 6.47 -28.17 1.83
CA ALA A 489 7.01 -27.64 3.07
C ALA A 489 7.03 -26.09 3.08
N ARG A 490 7.31 -25.45 1.94
CA ARG A 490 7.26 -23.98 1.82
C ARG A 490 5.85 -23.45 1.81
N LEU A 491 4.90 -24.12 1.14
CA LEU A 491 3.47 -23.74 1.20
C LEU A 491 2.94 -23.77 2.63
N GLU A 492 3.27 -24.81 3.41
CA GLU A 492 2.90 -24.90 4.83
C GLU A 492 3.59 -23.80 5.66
N ARG A 493 4.90 -23.65 5.50
CA ARG A 493 5.69 -22.66 6.24
C ARG A 493 5.17 -21.24 6.05
N HIS A 494 4.70 -20.90 4.85
CA HIS A 494 4.21 -19.57 4.49
C HIS A 494 2.68 -19.44 4.57
N GLY A 495 1.98 -20.49 5.02
CA GLY A 495 0.52 -20.50 5.20
C GLY A 495 -0.28 -20.38 3.91
N LEU A 496 0.30 -20.76 2.77
CA LEU A 496 -0.35 -20.65 1.48
C LEU A 496 -1.41 -21.74 1.29
N ARG A 497 -2.55 -21.36 0.72
CA ARG A 497 -3.74 -22.24 0.62
C ARG A 497 -3.76 -23.13 -0.62
N VAL A 498 -2.99 -22.76 -1.64
CA VAL A 498 -2.91 -23.49 -2.89
C VAL A 498 -2.18 -24.84 -2.73
N ARG A 499 -2.55 -25.85 -3.52
CA ARG A 499 -2.00 -27.21 -3.43
C ARG A 499 -1.62 -27.75 -4.81
N PRO A 500 -0.46 -28.44 -4.92
CA PRO A 500 -0.05 -29.10 -6.16
C PRO A 500 -1.10 -30.10 -6.63
N GLY A 501 -1.32 -30.20 -7.93
CA GLY A 501 -2.26 -31.12 -8.57
C GLY A 501 -3.74 -30.76 -8.43
N ARG A 502 -4.09 -29.82 -7.53
CA ARG A 502 -5.43 -29.28 -7.39
C ARG A 502 -5.55 -27.88 -8.00
N ASP A 503 -4.68 -26.98 -7.59
CA ASP A 503 -4.77 -25.56 -7.92
C ASP A 503 -3.73 -25.13 -8.96
N PHE A 504 -2.61 -25.86 -9.07
CA PHE A 504 -1.56 -25.66 -10.06
C PHE A 504 -0.86 -26.98 -10.44
N GLN A 505 -0.22 -27.00 -11.60
CA GLN A 505 0.58 -28.13 -12.03
C GLN A 505 2.01 -28.02 -11.46
N LEU A 506 2.54 -29.12 -10.89
CA LEU A 506 3.92 -29.21 -10.42
C LEU A 506 4.74 -30.12 -11.31
N VAL A 507 5.85 -29.63 -11.82
CA VAL A 507 6.83 -30.36 -12.62
C VAL A 507 8.02 -30.69 -11.73
N ASN A 508 8.22 -31.98 -11.43
CA ASN A 508 9.36 -32.43 -10.65
C ASN A 508 10.58 -32.57 -11.55
N PRO A 509 11.64 -31.74 -11.42
CA PRO A 509 12.80 -31.76 -12.30
C PRO A 509 13.62 -33.09 -12.21
N GLN A 510 13.38 -33.87 -11.15
CA GLN A 510 14.08 -35.17 -10.95
C GLN A 510 13.32 -36.40 -11.49
N LYS A 511 11.98 -36.25 -11.69
CA LYS A 511 11.08 -37.35 -12.04
C LYS A 511 10.01 -36.95 -13.05
N ASP A 512 10.36 -36.19 -14.07
CA ASP A 512 9.39 -35.83 -15.14
C ASP A 512 9.42 -36.92 -16.22
N ASP A 513 8.26 -37.47 -16.54
CA ASP A 513 8.12 -38.53 -17.59
C ASP A 513 8.53 -37.99 -18.97
N ARG A 514 8.46 -36.67 -19.18
CA ARG A 514 8.83 -35.96 -20.43
C ARG A 514 10.33 -35.72 -20.55
N PHE A 515 11.14 -36.17 -19.60
CA PHE A 515 12.58 -35.90 -19.59
C PHE A 515 13.29 -36.34 -20.89
N ARG A 516 12.93 -37.48 -21.49
CA ARG A 516 13.48 -37.92 -22.77
C ARG A 516 13.12 -36.97 -23.90
N ASP A 517 11.86 -36.59 -23.98
CA ASP A 517 11.38 -35.66 -25.01
C ASP A 517 12.08 -34.31 -24.91
N TYR A 518 12.31 -33.82 -23.70
CA TYR A 518 13.08 -32.59 -23.48
C TYR A 518 14.53 -32.71 -23.93
N VAL A 519 15.19 -33.83 -23.67
CA VAL A 519 16.57 -34.09 -24.13
C VAL A 519 16.61 -34.15 -25.65
N ASP A 520 15.69 -34.85 -26.28
CA ASP A 520 15.62 -34.99 -27.74
C ASP A 520 15.34 -33.66 -28.42
N LEU A 521 14.39 -32.88 -27.89
CA LEU A 521 14.11 -31.52 -28.39
C LEU A 521 15.30 -30.56 -28.20
N MET A 522 16.01 -30.66 -27.05
CA MET A 522 17.24 -29.89 -26.84
C MET A 522 18.32 -30.23 -27.87
N LEU A 523 18.51 -31.51 -28.16
CA LEU A 523 19.47 -31.95 -29.19
C LEU A 523 19.09 -31.50 -30.59
N GLU A 524 17.80 -31.51 -30.92
CA GLU A 524 17.30 -30.96 -32.19
C GLU A 524 17.67 -29.46 -32.32
N LYS A 525 17.46 -28.69 -31.26
CA LYS A 525 17.75 -27.24 -31.23
C LYS A 525 19.26 -26.91 -31.20
N THR A 526 20.07 -27.76 -30.57
CA THR A 526 21.46 -27.43 -30.20
C THR A 526 22.53 -28.35 -30.77
N GLY A 527 22.17 -29.45 -31.43
CA GLY A 527 23.10 -30.49 -31.89
C GLY A 527 24.23 -30.02 -32.79
N ARG A 528 24.06 -28.92 -33.54
CA ARG A 528 25.13 -28.29 -34.34
C ARG A 528 25.90 -27.18 -33.60
N ARG A 529 25.58 -26.95 -32.32
CA ARG A 529 26.23 -25.94 -31.45
C ARG A 529 27.19 -26.60 -30.43
N GLY A 530 27.59 -27.85 -30.66
CA GLY A 530 28.57 -28.59 -29.82
C GLY A 530 27.98 -29.21 -28.56
N ILE A 531 26.66 -29.28 -28.40
CA ILE A 531 26.04 -30.00 -27.26
C ILE A 531 25.94 -31.49 -27.57
N THR A 532 26.66 -32.30 -26.79
CA THR A 532 26.56 -33.76 -26.88
C THR A 532 25.31 -34.29 -26.18
N PRO A 533 24.87 -35.54 -26.52
CA PRO A 533 23.74 -36.17 -25.83
C PRO A 533 23.91 -36.28 -24.32
N GLU A 534 25.11 -36.47 -23.82
CA GLU A 534 25.42 -36.53 -22.39
C GLU A 534 25.32 -35.12 -21.75
N ALA A 535 25.89 -34.11 -22.42
CA ALA A 535 25.79 -32.74 -22.00
C ALA A 535 24.34 -32.28 -21.96
N ALA A 536 23.52 -32.61 -22.98
CA ALA A 536 22.10 -32.29 -23.03
C ALA A 536 21.34 -32.87 -21.82
N ARG A 537 21.56 -34.16 -21.50
CA ARG A 537 20.95 -34.81 -20.32
C ARG A 537 21.35 -34.12 -19.01
N THR A 538 22.61 -33.72 -18.87
CA THR A 538 23.13 -33.03 -17.70
C THR A 538 22.49 -31.66 -17.56
N ILE A 539 22.42 -30.88 -18.63
CA ILE A 539 21.84 -29.52 -18.65
C ILE A 539 20.37 -29.58 -18.33
N VAL A 540 19.58 -30.46 -18.94
CA VAL A 540 18.14 -30.61 -18.66
C VAL A 540 17.90 -31.01 -17.20
N ARG A 541 18.73 -31.84 -16.58
CA ARG A 541 18.61 -32.23 -15.17
C ARG A 541 19.03 -31.14 -14.19
N SER A 542 19.90 -30.23 -14.58
CA SER A 542 20.51 -29.26 -13.67
C SER A 542 19.95 -27.86 -13.79
N SER A 543 19.05 -27.61 -14.74
CA SER A 543 18.54 -26.26 -15.00
C SER A 543 17.02 -26.22 -15.21
N ASN A 544 16.30 -25.68 -14.23
CA ASN A 544 14.87 -25.49 -14.33
C ASN A 544 14.49 -24.52 -15.47
N THR A 545 15.33 -23.51 -15.75
CA THR A 545 15.16 -22.62 -16.91
C THR A 545 15.13 -23.37 -18.22
N VAL A 546 15.99 -24.38 -18.37
CA VAL A 546 16.03 -25.23 -19.57
C VAL A 546 14.75 -26.07 -19.67
N ILE A 547 14.31 -26.68 -18.58
CA ILE A 547 13.03 -27.42 -18.54
C ILE A 547 11.86 -26.51 -18.94
N GLY A 548 11.77 -25.33 -18.36
CA GLY A 548 10.72 -24.35 -18.66
C GLY A 548 10.73 -23.89 -20.12
N ALA A 549 11.91 -23.56 -20.66
CA ALA A 549 12.05 -23.16 -22.06
C ALA A 549 11.65 -24.29 -23.03
N LEU A 550 12.07 -25.56 -22.76
CA LEU A 550 11.67 -26.72 -23.55
C LEU A 550 10.17 -27.00 -23.45
N ALA A 551 9.56 -26.81 -22.28
CA ALA A 551 8.11 -26.91 -22.10
C ALA A 551 7.34 -25.90 -22.93
N VAL A 552 7.81 -24.64 -22.99
CA VAL A 552 7.23 -23.59 -23.86
C VAL A 552 7.48 -23.94 -25.35
N GLU A 553 8.66 -24.44 -25.68
CA GLU A 553 8.97 -24.80 -27.06
C GLU A 553 8.11 -25.96 -27.56
N ARG A 554 7.86 -26.96 -26.70
CA ARG A 554 7.00 -28.11 -27.00
C ARG A 554 5.51 -27.75 -27.00
N GLY A 555 5.12 -26.67 -26.33
CA GLY A 555 3.71 -26.26 -26.18
C GLY A 555 3.04 -26.83 -24.92
N ASP A 556 3.79 -27.35 -23.97
CA ASP A 556 3.30 -27.77 -22.65
C ASP A 556 2.91 -26.55 -21.79
N ALA A 557 3.59 -25.42 -22.01
CA ALA A 557 3.26 -24.10 -21.45
C ALA A 557 3.17 -23.05 -22.55
N ASP A 558 2.48 -21.93 -22.28
CA ASP A 558 2.26 -20.86 -23.23
C ASP A 558 3.26 -19.71 -23.05
N ALA A 559 3.78 -19.55 -21.84
CA ALA A 559 4.80 -18.54 -21.49
C ALA A 559 5.68 -19.04 -20.34
N MET A 560 6.85 -18.39 -20.14
CA MET A 560 7.78 -18.73 -19.05
C MET A 560 8.29 -17.49 -18.32
N LEU A 561 8.43 -17.62 -16.98
CA LEU A 561 9.19 -16.72 -16.12
C LEU A 561 10.34 -17.47 -15.43
N CYS A 562 11.53 -16.86 -15.40
CA CYS A 562 12.72 -17.44 -14.77
C CYS A 562 13.65 -16.33 -14.25
N GLY A 563 14.73 -16.69 -13.52
CA GLY A 563 15.82 -15.77 -13.18
C GLY A 563 15.71 -15.11 -11.82
N LEU A 564 14.87 -15.62 -10.91
CA LEU A 564 14.82 -15.14 -9.53
C LEU A 564 16.06 -15.53 -8.72
N ASP A 565 16.74 -16.57 -9.15
CA ASP A 565 18.00 -17.05 -8.58
C ASP A 565 19.05 -17.23 -9.68
N GLY A 566 20.30 -16.86 -9.38
CA GLY A 566 21.41 -16.99 -10.32
C GLY A 566 21.73 -15.71 -11.12
N ARG A 567 22.52 -15.87 -12.15
CA ARG A 567 22.97 -14.75 -13.00
C ARG A 567 22.05 -14.57 -14.20
N PHE A 568 21.59 -13.36 -14.44
CA PHE A 568 20.70 -12.99 -15.57
C PHE A 568 21.20 -13.56 -16.92
N LEU A 569 22.45 -13.33 -17.28
CA LEU A 569 23.04 -13.79 -18.54
C LEU A 569 23.02 -15.31 -18.70
N ARG A 570 23.08 -16.09 -17.60
CA ARG A 570 23.00 -17.55 -17.68
C ARG A 570 21.61 -17.98 -18.15
N HIS A 571 20.57 -17.38 -17.61
CA HIS A 571 19.18 -17.66 -17.99
C HIS A 571 18.92 -17.19 -19.43
N LEU A 572 19.37 -15.98 -19.76
CA LEU A 572 19.25 -15.41 -21.11
C LEU A 572 19.89 -16.32 -22.18
N ASN A 573 21.12 -16.84 -21.92
CA ASN A 573 21.78 -17.74 -22.85
C ASN A 573 20.98 -19.03 -23.10
N TYR A 574 20.34 -19.59 -22.07
CA TYR A 574 19.46 -20.76 -22.27
C TYR A 574 18.19 -20.40 -23.02
N VAL A 575 17.59 -19.25 -22.76
CA VAL A 575 16.41 -18.76 -23.48
C VAL A 575 16.76 -18.54 -24.96
N GLU A 576 17.86 -17.87 -25.26
CA GLU A 576 18.30 -17.63 -26.65
C GLU A 576 18.68 -18.94 -27.37
N MET A 577 19.24 -19.89 -26.64
CA MET A 577 19.62 -21.20 -27.18
C MET A 577 18.41 -22.06 -27.59
N ILE A 578 17.33 -22.04 -26.80
CA ILE A 578 16.18 -22.96 -26.93
C ILE A 578 15.02 -22.27 -27.67
N ILE A 579 14.62 -21.10 -27.20
CA ILE A 579 13.50 -20.33 -27.74
C ILE A 579 13.94 -19.55 -28.99
N GLY A 580 15.10 -18.89 -28.89
CA GLY A 580 15.65 -18.08 -29.96
C GLY A 580 14.92 -16.76 -30.13
N ARG A 581 15.28 -16.07 -31.22
CA ARG A 581 14.73 -14.78 -31.61
C ARG A 581 13.51 -14.95 -32.50
N ALA A 582 12.61 -14.00 -32.46
CA ALA A 582 11.48 -13.94 -33.39
C ALA A 582 11.99 -13.76 -34.85
N PRO A 583 11.23 -14.23 -35.85
CA PRO A 583 11.62 -14.06 -37.24
C PRO A 583 11.87 -12.59 -37.59
N GLY A 584 13.05 -12.28 -38.15
CA GLY A 584 13.45 -10.93 -38.54
C GLY A 584 14.10 -10.11 -37.43
N VAL A 585 14.12 -10.58 -36.17
CA VAL A 585 14.74 -9.89 -35.03
C VAL A 585 16.26 -10.18 -35.00
N ARG A 586 17.06 -9.12 -34.94
CA ARG A 586 18.54 -9.18 -34.94
C ARG A 586 19.11 -9.37 -33.55
N ALA A 587 18.52 -8.71 -32.54
CA ALA A 587 18.96 -8.79 -31.15
C ALA A 587 17.79 -8.84 -30.18
N LEU A 588 17.97 -9.55 -29.07
CA LEU A 588 17.06 -9.44 -27.93
C LEU A 588 17.34 -8.14 -27.18
N SER A 589 16.35 -7.58 -26.52
CA SER A 589 16.52 -6.38 -25.69
C SER A 589 15.70 -6.46 -24.40
N GLY A 590 16.13 -5.72 -23.38
CA GLY A 590 15.47 -5.63 -22.09
C GLY A 590 14.73 -4.31 -21.93
N LEU A 591 13.41 -4.35 -21.81
CA LEU A 591 12.57 -3.18 -21.53
C LEU A 591 12.22 -3.13 -20.04
N SER A 592 12.50 -2.01 -19.39
CA SER A 592 12.14 -1.77 -18.00
C SER A 592 11.16 -0.61 -17.88
N ILE A 593 10.19 -0.71 -16.98
CA ILE A 593 9.21 0.34 -16.71
C ILE A 593 9.47 0.93 -15.33
N LEU A 594 9.60 2.24 -15.25
CA LEU A 594 9.61 3.00 -14.00
C LEU A 594 8.31 3.77 -13.85
N ILE A 595 7.61 3.57 -12.75
CA ILE A 595 6.32 4.17 -12.47
C ILE A 595 6.41 4.98 -11.18
N ASN A 596 6.12 6.29 -11.25
CA ASN A 596 6.04 7.16 -10.08
C ASN A 596 4.86 8.14 -10.19
N GLN A 597 4.87 9.21 -9.37
CA GLN A 597 3.78 10.22 -9.33
C GLN A 597 3.61 10.99 -10.63
N ALA A 598 4.69 11.19 -11.37
CA ALA A 598 4.67 12.00 -12.58
C ALA A 598 4.30 11.19 -13.84
N GLY A 599 4.37 9.83 -13.78
CA GLY A 599 3.98 8.99 -14.90
C GLY A 599 4.68 7.64 -14.95
N ALA A 600 4.68 7.03 -16.13
CA ALA A 600 5.42 5.82 -16.45
C ALA A 600 6.41 6.09 -17.57
N TRP A 601 7.63 5.64 -17.38
CA TRP A 601 8.70 5.71 -18.36
C TRP A 601 9.22 4.31 -18.67
N PHE A 602 9.37 4.04 -19.95
CA PHE A 602 9.91 2.81 -20.49
C PHE A 602 11.36 3.07 -20.91
N LEU A 603 12.28 2.24 -20.45
CA LEU A 603 13.71 2.37 -20.68
C LEU A 603 14.23 1.13 -21.40
N THR A 604 14.99 1.28 -22.49
CA THR A 604 15.60 0.18 -23.27
C THR A 604 16.98 0.59 -23.84
N ASP A 605 17.96 -0.31 -23.99
CA ASP A 605 18.07 -1.67 -23.46
C ASP A 605 18.71 -1.62 -22.08
N THR A 606 18.03 -2.25 -21.09
CA THR A 606 18.47 -2.15 -19.70
C THR A 606 19.25 -3.36 -19.18
N TYR A 607 19.31 -4.50 -19.94
CA TYR A 607 19.87 -5.77 -19.40
C TYR A 607 20.56 -6.68 -20.41
N VAL A 608 20.47 -6.45 -21.72
CA VAL A 608 20.78 -7.49 -22.72
C VAL A 608 21.96 -7.14 -23.61
N THR A 609 21.89 -6.06 -24.41
CA THR A 609 22.86 -5.76 -25.46
C THR A 609 23.83 -4.67 -25.02
N ASP A 610 25.12 -5.01 -24.87
CA ASP A 610 26.13 -4.10 -24.35
C ASP A 610 26.33 -2.88 -25.25
N GLU A 611 26.61 -3.09 -26.54
CA GLU A 611 26.88 -2.03 -27.55
C GLU A 611 26.06 -2.29 -28.82
N PRO A 612 24.76 -1.89 -28.84
CA PRO A 612 23.92 -2.11 -30.02
C PRO A 612 24.34 -1.24 -31.21
N THR A 613 24.14 -1.74 -32.43
CA THR A 613 24.29 -0.97 -33.68
C THR A 613 23.10 -0.01 -33.88
N ALA A 614 23.17 0.89 -34.84
CA ALA A 614 22.07 1.79 -35.21
C ALA A 614 20.80 1.02 -35.63
N GLU A 615 20.97 -0.07 -36.37
CA GLU A 615 19.87 -0.94 -36.80
C GLU A 615 19.23 -1.68 -35.61
N GLU A 616 20.05 -2.15 -34.64
CA GLU A 616 19.54 -2.79 -33.44
C GLU A 616 18.83 -1.79 -32.52
N ILE A 617 19.32 -0.53 -32.45
CA ILE A 617 18.62 0.54 -31.71
C ILE A 617 17.27 0.87 -32.37
N ALA A 618 17.21 0.97 -33.67
CA ALA A 618 15.95 1.21 -34.37
C ALA A 618 14.98 0.04 -34.14
N GLU A 619 15.44 -1.20 -34.25
CA GLU A 619 14.64 -2.39 -34.04
C GLU A 619 14.10 -2.49 -32.59
N MET A 620 14.96 -2.28 -31.55
CA MET A 620 14.51 -2.31 -30.16
C MET A 620 13.53 -1.19 -29.86
N THR A 621 13.63 -0.03 -30.52
CA THR A 621 12.67 1.08 -30.41
C THR A 621 11.30 0.65 -30.91
N VAL A 622 11.21 -0.01 -32.06
CA VAL A 622 9.95 -0.54 -32.63
C VAL A 622 9.33 -1.61 -31.74
N LEU A 623 10.14 -2.56 -31.26
CA LEU A 623 9.70 -3.61 -30.36
C LEU A 623 9.17 -3.00 -29.05
N ALA A 624 9.90 -2.05 -28.45
CA ALA A 624 9.48 -1.38 -27.23
C ALA A 624 8.19 -0.54 -27.44
N ALA A 625 8.04 0.15 -28.58
CA ALA A 625 6.82 0.87 -28.93
C ALA A 625 5.60 -0.06 -29.01
N THR A 626 5.80 -1.27 -29.55
CA THR A 626 4.76 -2.30 -29.60
C THR A 626 4.35 -2.73 -28.19
N GLU A 627 5.31 -2.92 -27.28
CA GLU A 627 5.02 -3.23 -25.88
C GLU A 627 4.23 -2.12 -25.18
N ILE A 628 4.62 -0.85 -25.35
CA ILE A 628 3.93 0.31 -24.77
C ILE A 628 2.46 0.35 -25.20
N SER A 629 2.16 0.01 -26.44
CA SER A 629 0.80 -0.04 -26.95
C SER A 629 -0.07 -1.09 -26.25
N ARG A 630 0.53 -2.17 -25.70
CA ARG A 630 -0.17 -3.17 -24.89
C ARG A 630 -0.69 -2.63 -23.55
N PHE A 631 -0.05 -1.58 -23.04
CA PHE A 631 -0.51 -0.86 -21.84
C PHE A 631 -1.59 0.19 -22.15
N GLY A 632 -2.05 0.28 -23.42
CA GLY A 632 -3.03 1.27 -23.86
C GLY A 632 -2.44 2.69 -23.97
N MET A 633 -1.14 2.82 -24.05
CA MET A 633 -0.41 4.08 -24.16
C MET A 633 0.10 4.31 -25.58
N THR A 634 0.09 5.57 -26.02
CA THR A 634 0.76 5.95 -27.28
C THR A 634 2.27 6.05 -27.03
N PRO A 635 3.12 5.31 -27.78
CA PRO A 635 4.56 5.39 -27.64
C PRO A 635 5.09 6.73 -28.15
N LYS A 636 5.95 7.38 -27.36
CA LYS A 636 6.65 8.62 -27.66
C LYS A 636 8.12 8.43 -27.34
N ALA A 637 8.91 8.11 -28.36
CA ALA A 637 10.29 7.67 -28.22
C ALA A 637 11.28 8.82 -28.34
N ALA A 638 12.22 8.89 -27.40
CA ALA A 638 13.38 9.77 -27.48
C ALA A 638 14.66 8.94 -27.51
N LEU A 639 15.48 9.13 -28.55
CA LEU A 639 16.80 8.53 -28.67
C LEU A 639 17.82 9.40 -27.92
N LEU A 640 18.35 8.91 -26.82
CA LEU A 640 19.14 9.70 -25.88
C LEU A 640 20.62 9.71 -26.21
N SER A 641 21.27 10.83 -26.02
CA SER A 641 22.69 11.03 -26.20
C SER A 641 23.23 12.15 -25.29
N ALA A 642 24.55 12.26 -25.19
CA ALA A 642 25.23 13.46 -24.71
C ALA A 642 25.31 14.57 -25.77
N SER A 643 24.45 14.54 -26.76
CA SER A 643 24.31 15.51 -27.85
C SER A 643 22.83 15.84 -28.07
N ASP A 644 22.52 17.11 -28.27
CA ASP A 644 21.20 17.59 -28.69
C ASP A 644 21.26 17.96 -30.17
N PHE A 645 20.56 17.21 -31.03
CA PHE A 645 20.33 17.48 -32.44
C PHE A 645 21.60 17.95 -33.19
N GLY A 646 22.72 17.22 -33.05
CA GLY A 646 23.99 17.51 -33.71
C GLY A 646 24.94 18.43 -32.94
N SER A 647 24.63 18.80 -31.68
CA SER A 647 25.51 19.69 -30.88
C SER A 647 26.87 19.09 -30.56
N ARG A 648 27.01 17.77 -30.62
CA ARG A 648 28.26 17.03 -30.42
C ARG A 648 28.42 15.92 -31.46
N ASN A 649 29.64 15.77 -31.99
CA ASN A 649 29.96 14.71 -32.94
C ASN A 649 30.83 13.64 -32.28
N SER A 650 30.19 12.58 -31.78
CA SER A 650 30.83 11.39 -31.20
C SER A 650 30.29 10.13 -31.86
N VAL A 651 30.99 9.01 -31.73
CA VAL A 651 30.54 7.70 -32.27
C VAL A 651 29.14 7.35 -31.75
N ALA A 652 28.91 7.56 -30.45
CA ALA A 652 27.62 7.28 -29.86
C ALA A 652 26.51 8.21 -30.39
N SER A 653 26.77 9.53 -30.53
CA SER A 653 25.75 10.46 -31.06
C SER A 653 25.47 10.21 -32.54
N GLN A 654 26.46 9.85 -33.33
CA GLN A 654 26.26 9.48 -34.75
C GLN A 654 25.40 8.22 -34.85
N LYS A 655 25.70 7.18 -34.05
CA LYS A 655 24.90 5.95 -33.99
C LYS A 655 23.43 6.23 -33.69
N MET A 656 23.14 7.15 -32.77
CA MET A 656 21.76 7.50 -32.42
C MET A 656 21.06 8.29 -33.55
N ARG A 657 21.77 9.18 -34.25
CA ARG A 657 21.25 9.86 -35.46
C ARG A 657 20.91 8.86 -36.58
N ASP A 658 21.83 7.95 -36.86
CA ASP A 658 21.62 6.91 -37.88
C ASP A 658 20.39 6.04 -37.54
N ALA A 659 20.19 5.73 -36.25
CA ALA A 659 19.01 5.01 -35.81
C ALA A 659 17.71 5.82 -36.00
N VAL A 660 17.72 7.14 -35.73
CA VAL A 660 16.57 8.02 -35.98
C VAL A 660 16.25 8.07 -37.48
N GLU A 661 17.26 8.15 -38.35
CA GLU A 661 17.07 8.14 -39.81
C GLU A 661 16.42 6.83 -40.29
N ILE A 662 16.85 5.68 -39.74
CA ILE A 662 16.23 4.38 -40.03
C ILE A 662 14.76 4.40 -39.62
N LEU A 663 14.46 4.88 -38.39
CA LEU A 663 13.09 4.95 -37.89
C LEU A 663 12.20 5.89 -38.72
N PHE A 664 12.71 7.03 -39.14
CA PHE A 664 11.97 7.95 -39.98
C PHE A 664 11.63 7.36 -41.36
N ARG A 665 12.56 6.58 -41.90
CA ARG A 665 12.38 5.95 -43.23
C ARG A 665 11.45 4.74 -43.18
N ASP A 666 11.66 3.85 -42.21
CA ASP A 666 11.04 2.51 -42.18
C ASP A 666 9.80 2.44 -41.28
N HIS A 667 9.66 3.33 -40.27
CA HIS A 667 8.59 3.38 -39.30
C HIS A 667 8.05 4.80 -39.05
N PRO A 668 7.53 5.48 -40.10
CA PRO A 668 7.10 6.89 -40.02
C PRO A 668 5.88 7.12 -39.12
N ASP A 669 5.18 6.07 -38.77
CA ASP A 669 4.00 6.05 -37.90
C ASP A 669 4.37 6.12 -36.39
N ILE A 670 5.63 5.87 -36.02
CA ILE A 670 6.08 5.98 -34.63
C ILE A 670 6.48 7.43 -34.34
N GLU A 671 5.92 8.01 -33.29
CA GLU A 671 6.34 9.32 -32.78
C GLU A 671 7.71 9.20 -32.10
N VAL A 672 8.76 9.52 -32.81
CA VAL A 672 10.16 9.40 -32.37
C VAL A 672 10.97 10.60 -32.79
N ASP A 673 11.97 10.99 -32.00
CA ASP A 673 12.96 11.99 -32.39
C ASP A 673 14.28 11.82 -31.58
N GLY A 674 15.32 12.53 -32.01
CA GLY A 674 16.67 12.50 -31.41
C GLY A 674 17.75 12.78 -32.45
N GLU A 675 19.03 12.70 -32.10
CA GLU A 675 19.47 12.40 -30.73
C GLU A 675 19.30 13.62 -29.83
N MET A 676 18.98 13.41 -28.59
CA MET A 676 18.73 14.49 -27.62
C MET A 676 19.19 14.18 -26.21
N HIS A 677 19.36 15.21 -25.38
CA HIS A 677 19.59 15.07 -23.96
C HIS A 677 18.33 14.55 -23.23
N GLY A 678 18.52 13.98 -22.03
CA GLY A 678 17.40 13.46 -21.23
C GLY A 678 16.41 14.54 -20.77
N ASP A 679 16.87 15.76 -20.51
CA ASP A 679 16.00 16.89 -20.16
C ASP A 679 15.19 17.39 -21.38
N SER A 680 15.79 17.41 -22.57
CA SER A 680 15.07 17.70 -23.83
C SER A 680 14.00 16.63 -24.13
N ALA A 681 14.26 15.35 -23.80
CA ALA A 681 13.29 14.27 -23.94
C ALA A 681 12.08 14.42 -22.99
N LEU A 682 12.34 14.86 -21.76
CA LEU A 682 11.33 14.95 -20.69
C LEU A 682 10.64 16.32 -20.60
N SER A 683 11.12 17.35 -21.31
CA SER A 683 10.54 18.69 -21.32
C SER A 683 10.41 19.24 -22.74
N GLU A 684 9.16 19.36 -23.19
CA GLU A 684 8.85 20.00 -24.48
C GLU A 684 9.39 21.43 -24.57
N ILE A 685 9.28 22.20 -23.48
CA ILE A 685 9.77 23.58 -23.40
C ILE A 685 11.29 23.66 -23.65
N ILE A 686 12.07 22.74 -23.08
CA ILE A 686 13.52 22.68 -23.30
C ILE A 686 13.79 22.27 -24.73
N ARG A 687 13.14 21.25 -25.25
CA ARG A 687 13.31 20.72 -26.60
C ARG A 687 12.96 21.75 -27.64
N GLU A 688 11.87 22.49 -27.54
CA GLU A 688 11.48 23.54 -28.49
C GLU A 688 12.47 24.70 -28.57
N ARG A 689 13.19 24.99 -27.46
CA ARG A 689 14.28 25.99 -27.49
C ARG A 689 15.49 25.54 -28.27
N VAL A 690 15.78 24.23 -28.27
CA VAL A 690 16.93 23.65 -28.97
C VAL A 690 16.57 23.32 -30.40
N PHE A 691 15.41 22.69 -30.63
CA PHE A 691 14.96 22.26 -31.95
C PHE A 691 13.43 22.39 -32.09
N PRO A 692 12.92 23.56 -32.51
CA PRO A 692 11.47 23.83 -32.63
C PRO A 692 10.73 22.92 -33.63
N GLN A 693 11.47 22.27 -34.53
CA GLN A 693 10.92 21.41 -35.58
C GLN A 693 10.87 19.92 -35.15
N SER A 694 11.08 19.62 -33.89
CA SER A 694 11.02 18.26 -33.38
C SER A 694 9.67 17.59 -33.68
N ARG A 695 9.72 16.33 -34.11
CA ARG A 695 8.55 15.50 -34.37
C ARG A 695 7.88 15.03 -33.07
N LEU A 696 8.64 14.91 -32.00
CA LEU A 696 8.15 14.52 -30.71
C LEU A 696 7.31 15.63 -30.08
N LYS A 697 6.09 15.33 -29.64
CA LYS A 697 5.17 16.27 -28.98
C LYS A 697 4.93 15.90 -27.53
N GLY A 698 4.98 16.89 -26.64
CA GLY A 698 4.87 16.65 -25.19
C GLY A 698 6.12 15.96 -24.63
N GLN A 699 5.95 15.18 -23.59
CA GLN A 699 7.00 14.43 -22.91
C GLN A 699 7.17 13.04 -23.53
N ALA A 700 8.41 12.58 -23.69
CA ALA A 700 8.70 11.20 -24.07
C ALA A 700 8.30 10.24 -22.94
N ASN A 701 7.77 9.08 -23.33
CA ASN A 701 7.53 7.97 -22.40
C ASN A 701 8.40 6.74 -22.70
N LEU A 702 9.08 6.70 -23.86
CA LEU A 702 10.08 5.71 -24.21
C LEU A 702 11.45 6.36 -24.32
N LEU A 703 12.37 5.95 -23.47
CA LEU A 703 13.75 6.43 -23.42
C LEU A 703 14.67 5.33 -23.98
N VAL A 704 15.31 5.59 -25.09
CA VAL A 704 16.21 4.66 -25.78
C VAL A 704 17.64 5.11 -25.60
N PHE A 705 18.48 4.25 -25.08
CA PHE A 705 19.85 4.57 -24.69
C PHE A 705 20.88 4.06 -25.72
N PRO A 706 22.04 4.72 -25.81
CA PRO A 706 23.07 4.34 -26.79
C PRO A 706 23.79 3.02 -26.45
N ASN A 707 23.79 2.59 -25.19
CA ASN A 707 24.41 1.36 -24.74
C ASN A 707 23.84 0.91 -23.38
N LEU A 708 24.19 -0.30 -22.97
CA LEU A 708 23.71 -0.93 -21.74
C LEU A 708 24.09 -0.14 -20.48
N ASP A 709 25.32 0.34 -20.38
CA ASP A 709 25.80 1.08 -19.21
C ASP A 709 24.95 2.33 -18.96
N ALA A 710 24.68 3.12 -20.00
CA ALA A 710 23.86 4.32 -19.89
C ALA A 710 22.43 3.98 -19.42
N ALA A 711 21.82 2.94 -19.98
CA ALA A 711 20.47 2.51 -19.64
C ALA A 711 20.38 1.93 -18.21
N ASN A 712 21.28 1.00 -17.87
CA ASN A 712 21.26 0.32 -16.58
C ASN A 712 21.60 1.26 -15.41
N ILE A 713 22.60 2.13 -15.57
CA ILE A 713 22.94 3.13 -14.57
C ILE A 713 21.74 4.08 -14.35
N THR A 714 21.15 4.59 -15.45
CA THR A 714 19.98 5.48 -15.35
C THR A 714 18.81 4.78 -14.66
N LEU A 715 18.49 3.55 -15.05
CA LEU A 715 17.42 2.76 -14.43
C LEU A 715 17.60 2.67 -12.92
N ASN A 716 18.79 2.25 -12.46
CA ASN A 716 19.05 2.01 -11.03
C ASN A 716 19.12 3.31 -10.23
N VAL A 717 19.71 4.38 -10.76
CA VAL A 717 19.78 5.68 -10.10
C VAL A 717 18.40 6.31 -9.99
N VAL A 718 17.64 6.38 -11.08
CA VAL A 718 16.30 6.99 -11.08
C VAL A 718 15.33 6.19 -10.19
N LYS A 719 15.38 4.86 -10.27
CA LYS A 719 14.58 3.98 -9.39
C LYS A 719 14.81 4.30 -7.92
N GLN A 720 16.05 4.49 -7.51
CA GLN A 720 16.40 4.74 -6.11
C GLN A 720 16.10 6.19 -5.69
N MET A 721 16.33 7.18 -6.57
CA MET A 721 16.12 8.60 -6.25
C MET A 721 14.65 9.00 -6.19
N THR A 722 13.78 8.31 -6.92
CA THR A 722 12.37 8.70 -7.07
C THR A 722 11.38 7.74 -6.41
N ASP A 723 11.84 6.73 -5.67
CA ASP A 723 11.03 5.62 -5.15
C ASP A 723 10.09 5.03 -6.23
N ALA A 724 10.55 5.02 -7.48
CA ALA A 724 9.75 4.52 -8.59
C ALA A 724 9.55 3.01 -8.49
N LEU A 725 8.33 2.56 -8.74
CA LEU A 725 8.06 1.14 -8.88
C LEU A 725 8.67 0.67 -10.20
N HIS A 726 9.44 -0.41 -10.14
CA HIS A 726 10.02 -1.08 -11.31
C HIS A 726 9.18 -2.29 -11.72
N VAL A 727 8.80 -2.36 -13.01
CA VAL A 727 8.21 -3.53 -13.65
C VAL A 727 9.14 -3.99 -14.76
N GLY A 728 9.50 -5.26 -14.75
CA GLY A 728 10.45 -5.84 -15.71
C GLY A 728 11.68 -6.49 -15.01
N PRO A 729 12.76 -6.78 -15.77
CA PRO A 729 12.88 -6.52 -17.22
C PRO A 729 11.93 -7.40 -18.07
N ILE A 730 11.31 -6.78 -19.07
CA ILE A 730 10.52 -7.46 -20.09
C ILE A 730 11.51 -7.80 -21.21
N LEU A 731 11.68 -9.07 -21.50
CA LEU A 731 12.55 -9.51 -22.60
C LEU A 731 11.76 -9.42 -23.89
N ILE A 732 12.17 -8.54 -24.81
CA ILE A 732 11.54 -8.30 -26.11
C ILE A 732 12.37 -8.89 -27.25
N GLY A 733 11.68 -9.32 -28.32
CA GLY A 733 12.30 -9.92 -29.49
C GLY A 733 12.42 -11.45 -29.45
N THR A 734 11.92 -12.14 -28.44
CA THR A 734 11.90 -13.61 -28.35
C THR A 734 10.88 -14.23 -29.29
N ALA A 735 11.15 -15.46 -29.78
CA ALA A 735 10.23 -16.20 -30.66
C ALA A 735 8.97 -16.69 -29.94
N LYS A 736 8.99 -16.79 -28.62
CA LYS A 736 7.86 -17.16 -27.75
C LYS A 736 7.94 -16.35 -26.45
N PRO A 737 6.82 -16.14 -25.75
CA PRO A 737 6.77 -15.34 -24.52
C PRO A 737 7.61 -15.93 -23.38
N VAL A 738 8.75 -15.33 -23.13
CA VAL A 738 9.68 -15.75 -22.06
C VAL A 738 10.37 -14.52 -21.50
N HIS A 739 10.34 -14.37 -20.14
CA HIS A 739 11.04 -13.29 -19.48
C HIS A 739 12.03 -13.80 -18.45
N VAL A 740 13.16 -13.11 -18.39
CA VAL A 740 14.21 -13.35 -17.39
C VAL A 740 14.14 -12.24 -16.37
N LEU A 741 13.75 -12.56 -15.14
CA LEU A 741 13.63 -11.64 -14.03
C LEU A 741 14.97 -11.42 -13.33
N THR A 742 14.98 -10.60 -12.29
CA THR A 742 16.17 -10.35 -11.47
C THR A 742 15.92 -10.79 -10.02
N PRO A 743 16.98 -11.09 -9.25
CA PRO A 743 16.86 -11.47 -7.84
C PRO A 743 16.16 -10.43 -6.95
N SER A 744 16.09 -9.17 -7.38
CA SER A 744 15.41 -8.09 -6.65
C SER A 744 13.89 -8.00 -6.91
N VAL A 745 13.32 -8.89 -7.76
CA VAL A 745 11.89 -8.89 -8.05
C VAL A 745 11.07 -9.26 -6.80
N THR A 746 9.91 -8.63 -6.64
CA THR A 746 8.95 -8.93 -5.56
C THR A 746 7.89 -9.92 -6.03
N SER A 747 7.09 -10.50 -5.11
CA SER A 747 5.93 -11.34 -5.47
C SER A 747 4.95 -10.58 -6.37
N ARG A 748 4.71 -9.29 -6.10
CA ARG A 748 3.88 -8.42 -6.97
C ARG A 748 4.54 -8.20 -8.34
N GLY A 749 5.85 -8.07 -8.37
CA GLY A 749 6.62 -8.00 -9.62
C GLY A 749 6.44 -9.27 -10.46
N VAL A 750 6.53 -10.45 -9.84
CA VAL A 750 6.28 -11.74 -10.50
C VAL A 750 4.84 -11.80 -11.02
N PHE A 751 3.84 -11.40 -10.22
CA PHE A 751 2.44 -11.33 -10.64
C PHE A 751 2.23 -10.41 -11.85
N ASN A 752 2.81 -9.21 -11.84
CA ASN A 752 2.73 -8.28 -12.96
C ASN A 752 3.35 -8.85 -14.24
N MET A 753 4.51 -9.53 -14.10
CA MET A 753 5.16 -10.19 -15.22
C MET A 753 4.39 -11.41 -15.73
N SER A 754 3.64 -12.11 -14.86
CA SER A 754 2.72 -13.18 -15.26
C SER A 754 1.57 -12.65 -16.12
N ALA A 755 1.05 -11.46 -15.81
CA ALA A 755 0.02 -10.81 -16.63
C ALA A 755 0.56 -10.44 -18.02
N LEU A 756 1.76 -9.87 -18.09
CA LEU A 756 2.42 -9.54 -19.35
C LEU A 756 2.67 -10.78 -20.20
N ALA A 757 3.29 -11.81 -19.61
CA ALA A 757 3.56 -13.07 -20.29
C ALA A 757 2.27 -13.74 -20.83
N SER A 758 1.17 -13.65 -20.07
CA SER A 758 -0.14 -14.16 -20.51
C SER A 758 -0.68 -13.39 -21.71
N VAL A 759 -0.60 -12.04 -21.71
CA VAL A 759 -1.05 -11.22 -22.85
C VAL A 759 -0.23 -11.50 -24.10
N GLU A 760 1.09 -11.65 -23.97
CA GLU A 760 1.95 -12.01 -25.08
C GLU A 760 1.63 -13.40 -25.63
N ALA A 761 1.35 -14.38 -24.77
CA ALA A 761 0.96 -15.73 -25.19
C ALA A 761 -0.36 -15.73 -25.97
N MET A 762 -1.36 -14.94 -25.54
CA MET A 762 -2.61 -14.76 -26.28
C MET A 762 -2.39 -14.22 -27.70
N GLN A 763 -1.56 -13.18 -27.85
CA GLN A 763 -1.27 -12.56 -29.13
C GLN A 763 -0.49 -13.51 -30.04
N SER A 764 0.48 -14.25 -29.51
CA SER A 764 1.24 -15.25 -30.26
C SER A 764 0.35 -16.37 -30.82
N LYS A 765 -0.71 -16.78 -30.09
CA LYS A 765 -1.68 -17.77 -30.57
C LYS A 765 -2.56 -17.18 -31.68
N SER A 766 -3.11 -15.98 -31.48
CA SER A 766 -3.97 -15.31 -32.47
C SER A 766 -3.26 -15.09 -33.81
N SER A 767 -1.97 -14.71 -33.78
CA SER A 767 -1.17 -14.51 -35.00
C SER A 767 -0.92 -15.84 -35.75
N ARG A 768 -0.82 -16.96 -35.05
CA ARG A 768 -0.66 -18.29 -35.67
C ARG A 768 -1.96 -18.83 -36.26
N GLU A 769 -3.10 -18.54 -35.65
CA GLU A 769 -4.42 -18.93 -36.15
C GLU A 769 -4.83 -18.13 -37.39
N GLY A 770 -4.51 -16.83 -37.43
CA GLY A 770 -4.76 -15.95 -38.59
C GLY A 770 -3.85 -16.20 -39.80
N SER A 771 -2.75 -16.96 -39.62
CA SER A 771 -1.79 -17.30 -40.69
C SER A 771 -1.95 -18.74 -41.22
N LYS A 772 -2.97 -19.48 -40.81
CA LYS A 772 -3.35 -20.73 -41.48
C LYS A 772 -4.15 -20.41 -42.73
N PRO A 773 -3.72 -20.88 -43.95
CA PRO A 773 -4.36 -20.60 -45.22
C PRO A 773 -5.77 -21.21 -45.31
#